data_960368bd3498843078eacfdeb617b065
#
_entry.id   960368bd3498843078eacfdeb617b065
#
_cell.length_a   1.000
_cell.length_b   1.000
_cell.length_c   1.000
_cell.angle_alpha   90.00
_cell.angle_beta   90.00
_cell.angle_gamma   90.00
#
_symmetry.space_group_name_H-M   'P 1'
#
loop_
_entity.id
_entity.type
_entity.pdbx_description
1 polymer ?
#
loop_
_entity_poly.entity_id
_entity_poly.type
_entity_poly.pdbx_seq_one_letter_code
_entity_poly.pdbx_strand_id
1 'polypeptide(L)'
;MKFLLALLAGLGIASGSSFAQDSAWPMKWVNEAQPLLAQANRLTIALKVLGQPLSPEAAKAIAELKETDGADVISRTIQTHLDPLCMAAVEIQPEGVTKVLPGKSIPILVEQGWTLALVKVINEAGATGVLRIDSPSARPLPHSPPAKVEERWLGLLPFTGQPLLPNLSGLGLEYTLVQLWSKDAETRSAEIGFAIEGGKGLKAGKNGPVVREWSFAKGTDGWAPDKNCALEAANNTLRVKMTGEDPNFSTAVTGPRGKYVLRFWAKFSQPGTGQIYWWTSSMRQPAGNLQVTFPIEAGREKEYEVRFNAREELAGLRIDPGNDPGSAQLDWIRLSRENEPGAQAASARIGFQTQASIPVTFRVSEFDGKPTTASFLITDERNRIYPSQSKRLAPDFFFQQQIYRADGETVRLPKGKYKIVCRRGPESIPETKELIVSEGPTEVRYAVKRWIDPSTLGWWSGDHHIHAAGCAHYENPTQGVHPPDMMRHILGEDLKIGCCLTWGPCFDYQKRFFTGRPDTVSKPPYLLRYDVEVSGFGSQASGHLNLLRLKEQMYPGGDSKDHWPTLGMNTLRWAKKQGAVCGPAHSANGLTRYVGRVPDTKDGPGKLPNFNIPAYDGIGANELIVQDTHQLPGPDGKLYPAADFISTMDTDRIAEFNMWYHLLNSGSRIKASGETDFPCISGERVGMGRVYVKLDGAVDFDRWVQGIADGRSYVSDGQVHLMDTQATAGAKTLELGKEGSELALAKGEKIRLNLKASAYLNGAKTVPVELIVNGYPVATKELVADGQTREILLEAPIEKSSWVAVRVFPHAHTNPFFVLVDGKPIRANADSVKWCLMGVEQCWKAKVNNYAQAEREQAKADYDHARKHYQKVLEECAK
;
A
#
# COMPACT_ATOMS: atom_id res chain seq x y z
N MET A 1 -42.92 39.35 -44.09
CA MET A 1 -42.41 39.71 -45.47
C MET A 1 -41.03 39.09 -45.57
N LYS A 2 -40.91 37.87 -46.10
CA LYS A 2 -40.56 37.57 -47.51
C LYS A 2 -39.14 38.10 -47.83
N PHE A 3 -38.13 37.37 -48.10
CA PHE A 3 -37.73 36.42 -49.11
C PHE A 3 -36.17 36.25 -48.93
N LEU A 4 -35.38 35.39 -49.30
CA LEU A 4 -35.29 34.06 -49.96
C LEU A 4 -33.79 33.78 -50.26
N LEU A 5 -33.40 32.55 -50.03
CA LEU A 5 -32.42 31.68 -50.69
C LEU A 5 -31.20 32.23 -51.46
N ALA A 6 -30.09 31.58 -51.25
CA ALA A 6 -29.33 30.76 -52.25
C ALA A 6 -28.12 30.08 -51.59
N LEU A 7 -28.10 28.85 -51.53
CA LEU A 7 -27.35 27.73 -52.04
C LEU A 7 -25.97 28.05 -52.64
N LEU A 8 -24.93 27.44 -52.16
CA LEU A 8 -23.88 26.79 -52.96
C LEU A 8 -23.20 25.63 -52.18
N ALA A 9 -23.25 24.47 -52.83
CA ALA A 9 -22.70 23.23 -52.36
C ALA A 9 -21.20 23.16 -52.56
N GLY A 10 -20.51 22.63 -51.57
CA GLY A 10 -19.15 22.19 -51.67
C GLY A 10 -19.03 20.78 -51.06
N LEU A 11 -19.06 19.77 -51.92
CA LEU A 11 -18.80 18.38 -51.52
C LEU A 11 -17.35 18.23 -51.03
N GLY A 12 -17.21 17.94 -49.76
CA GLY A 12 -16.03 17.34 -49.16
C GLY A 12 -16.40 15.93 -48.69
N ILE A 13 -16.14 14.94 -49.47
CA ILE A 13 -16.29 13.52 -49.09
C ILE A 13 -15.20 13.20 -48.09
N ALA A 14 -15.51 13.32 -46.79
CA ALA A 14 -14.76 12.65 -45.74
C ALA A 14 -15.33 11.23 -45.65
N SER A 15 -14.57 10.24 -46.12
CA SER A 15 -14.86 8.82 -45.91
C SER A 15 -14.73 8.49 -44.39
N GLY A 16 -15.79 8.78 -43.67
CA GLY A 16 -15.98 8.25 -42.32
C GLY A 16 -16.36 6.77 -42.45
N SER A 17 -15.43 5.88 -42.17
CA SER A 17 -15.77 4.48 -41.97
C SER A 17 -16.72 4.38 -40.77
N SER A 18 -18.01 4.22 -41.06
CA SER A 18 -19.04 3.93 -40.07
C SER A 18 -18.72 2.58 -39.40
N PHE A 19 -18.33 2.60 -38.16
CA PHE A 19 -18.36 1.42 -37.32
C PHE A 19 -19.82 1.16 -36.90
N ALA A 20 -20.62 0.67 -37.81
CA ALA A 20 -21.92 0.12 -37.48
C ALA A 20 -21.71 -1.33 -37.07
N GLN A 21 -21.85 -1.61 -35.77
CA GLN A 21 -21.94 -2.97 -35.28
C GLN A 21 -23.32 -3.15 -34.67
N ASP A 22 -24.22 -3.71 -35.47
CA ASP A 22 -25.59 -4.11 -35.12
C ASP A 22 -25.58 -5.47 -34.37
N SER A 23 -24.77 -5.60 -33.30
CA SER A 23 -24.94 -6.69 -32.34
C SER A 23 -25.39 -6.11 -31.02
N ALA A 24 -26.59 -6.46 -30.56
CA ALA A 24 -27.11 -6.05 -29.27
C ALA A 24 -26.09 -6.39 -28.17
N TRP A 25 -25.71 -5.37 -27.39
CA TRP A 25 -24.84 -5.58 -26.22
C TRP A 25 -25.49 -6.59 -25.27
N PRO A 26 -24.76 -7.67 -24.87
CA PRO A 26 -25.38 -8.77 -24.16
C PRO A 26 -25.86 -8.36 -22.76
N MET A 27 -27.13 -8.58 -22.51
CA MET A 27 -27.75 -8.52 -21.19
C MET A 27 -27.74 -9.95 -20.59
N LYS A 28 -27.14 -10.14 -19.45
CA LYS A 28 -27.06 -11.44 -18.76
C LYS A 28 -27.89 -11.41 -17.49
N TRP A 29 -28.76 -12.37 -17.34
CA TRP A 29 -29.55 -12.61 -16.14
C TRP A 29 -28.85 -13.66 -15.27
N VAL A 30 -28.78 -13.43 -13.96
CA VAL A 30 -28.24 -14.39 -13.00
C VAL A 30 -29.34 -14.94 -12.13
N ASN A 31 -29.22 -16.19 -11.73
CA ASN A 31 -30.21 -16.84 -10.85
C ASN A 31 -29.97 -16.46 -9.38
N GLU A 32 -28.71 -16.32 -9.00
CA GLU A 32 -28.31 -15.94 -7.66
C GLU A 32 -27.66 -14.53 -7.71
N ALA A 33 -28.37 -13.54 -7.23
CA ALA A 33 -27.98 -12.14 -7.37
C ALA A 33 -27.03 -11.65 -6.28
N GLN A 34 -27.04 -12.27 -5.09
CA GLN A 34 -26.20 -11.82 -3.97
C GLN A 34 -24.70 -11.81 -4.30
N PRO A 35 -24.11 -12.84 -4.94
CA PRO A 35 -22.69 -12.78 -5.32
C PRO A 35 -22.37 -11.68 -6.32
N LEU A 36 -23.26 -11.40 -7.28
CA LEU A 36 -23.09 -10.30 -8.22
C LEU A 36 -23.14 -8.95 -7.51
N LEU A 37 -24.08 -8.77 -6.58
CA LEU A 37 -24.18 -7.55 -5.77
C LEU A 37 -22.92 -7.34 -4.91
N ALA A 38 -22.42 -8.38 -4.28
CA ALA A 38 -21.18 -8.33 -3.50
C ALA A 38 -19.97 -7.96 -4.37
N GLN A 39 -19.90 -8.47 -5.61
CA GLN A 39 -18.84 -8.10 -6.56
C GLN A 39 -18.97 -6.63 -7.00
N ALA A 40 -20.18 -6.16 -7.33
CA ALA A 40 -20.42 -4.78 -7.72
C ALA A 40 -20.04 -3.80 -6.60
N ASN A 41 -20.31 -4.14 -5.34
CA ASN A 41 -19.89 -3.34 -4.19
C ASN A 41 -18.35 -3.30 -4.06
N ARG A 42 -17.66 -4.42 -4.18
CA ARG A 42 -16.18 -4.45 -4.18
C ARG A 42 -15.60 -3.64 -5.33
N LEU A 43 -16.19 -3.73 -6.51
CA LEU A 43 -15.77 -2.95 -7.68
C LEU A 43 -15.95 -1.45 -7.45
N THR A 44 -17.07 -1.03 -6.86
CA THR A 44 -17.33 0.37 -6.49
C THR A 44 -16.27 0.89 -5.52
N ILE A 45 -15.88 0.08 -4.53
CA ILE A 45 -14.80 0.41 -3.60
C ILE A 45 -13.47 0.52 -4.34
N ALA A 46 -13.13 -0.44 -5.22
CA ALA A 46 -11.88 -0.41 -5.98
C ALA A 46 -11.76 0.83 -6.87
N LEU A 47 -12.82 1.19 -7.59
CA LEU A 47 -12.86 2.40 -8.42
C LEU A 47 -12.66 3.67 -7.60
N LYS A 48 -13.26 3.73 -6.41
CA LYS A 48 -13.10 4.86 -5.49
C LYS A 48 -11.68 4.95 -4.94
N VAL A 49 -11.10 3.84 -4.50
CA VAL A 49 -9.71 3.77 -3.99
C VAL A 49 -8.69 4.15 -5.06
N LEU A 50 -8.95 3.79 -6.30
CA LEU A 50 -8.10 4.14 -7.45
C LEU A 50 -8.35 5.56 -7.99
N GLY A 51 -9.19 6.35 -7.32
CA GLY A 51 -9.43 7.76 -7.65
C GLY A 51 -10.32 8.00 -8.87
N GLN A 52 -11.04 7.01 -9.36
CA GLN A 52 -12.02 7.14 -10.44
C GLN A 52 -13.37 6.52 -10.01
N PRO A 53 -14.06 7.14 -9.04
CA PRO A 53 -15.33 6.64 -8.53
C PRO A 53 -16.40 6.59 -9.62
N LEU A 54 -17.40 5.76 -9.42
CA LEU A 54 -18.64 5.80 -10.19
C LEU A 54 -19.31 7.19 -10.07
N SER A 55 -20.17 7.54 -11.01
CA SER A 55 -21.00 8.72 -10.83
C SER A 55 -21.82 8.62 -9.55
N PRO A 56 -22.17 9.75 -8.89
CA PRO A 56 -22.98 9.72 -7.67
C PRO A 56 -24.28 8.93 -7.84
N GLU A 57 -24.93 9.02 -9.01
CA GLU A 57 -26.15 8.28 -9.34
C GLU A 57 -25.90 6.79 -9.42
N ALA A 58 -24.85 6.35 -10.13
CA ALA A 58 -24.51 4.93 -10.26
C ALA A 58 -24.10 4.33 -8.92
N ALA A 59 -23.27 5.05 -8.15
CA ALA A 59 -22.83 4.60 -6.82
C ALA A 59 -24.03 4.46 -5.87
N LYS A 60 -24.96 5.42 -5.88
CA LYS A 60 -26.19 5.39 -5.08
C LYS A 60 -27.09 4.23 -5.50
N ALA A 61 -27.34 4.08 -6.81
CA ALA A 61 -28.21 3.02 -7.32
C ALA A 61 -27.71 1.62 -6.94
N ILE A 62 -26.38 1.39 -6.96
CA ILE A 62 -25.80 0.10 -6.54
C ILE A 62 -25.86 -0.06 -5.02
N ALA A 63 -25.59 1.00 -4.25
CA ALA A 63 -25.59 0.95 -2.79
C ALA A 63 -27.00 0.74 -2.18
N GLU A 64 -28.06 1.15 -2.87
CA GLU A 64 -29.44 0.99 -2.44
C GLU A 64 -30.01 -0.42 -2.70
N LEU A 65 -29.35 -1.21 -3.54
CA LEU A 65 -29.75 -2.62 -3.79
C LEU A 65 -29.60 -3.46 -2.52
N LYS A 66 -30.59 -4.31 -2.28
CA LYS A 66 -30.63 -5.26 -1.16
C LYS A 66 -30.64 -6.69 -1.69
N GLU A 67 -30.13 -7.60 -0.89
CA GLU A 67 -30.15 -9.04 -1.21
C GLU A 67 -31.59 -9.58 -1.40
N THR A 68 -32.58 -8.91 -0.83
CA THR A 68 -34.00 -9.24 -0.95
C THR A 68 -34.65 -8.74 -2.25
N ASP A 69 -33.96 -7.91 -3.02
CA ASP A 69 -34.45 -7.47 -4.32
C ASP A 69 -34.38 -8.63 -5.32
N GLY A 70 -35.29 -8.62 -6.29
CA GLY A 70 -35.32 -9.69 -7.29
C GLY A 70 -34.02 -9.75 -8.10
N ALA A 71 -33.61 -10.94 -8.48
CA ALA A 71 -32.37 -11.17 -9.24
C ALA A 71 -32.35 -10.42 -10.59
N ASP A 72 -33.51 -10.21 -11.20
CA ASP A 72 -33.68 -9.42 -12.40
C ASP A 72 -33.45 -7.91 -12.14
N VAL A 73 -33.95 -7.37 -11.02
CA VAL A 73 -33.72 -5.99 -10.62
C VAL A 73 -32.24 -5.76 -10.38
N ILE A 74 -31.58 -6.60 -9.59
CA ILE A 74 -30.17 -6.50 -9.28
C ILE A 74 -29.32 -6.60 -10.56
N SER A 75 -29.58 -7.62 -11.40
CA SER A 75 -28.86 -7.81 -12.67
C SER A 75 -29.02 -6.62 -13.61
N ARG A 76 -30.22 -6.09 -13.74
CA ARG A 76 -30.53 -4.95 -14.60
C ARG A 76 -29.83 -3.70 -14.11
N THR A 77 -29.97 -3.37 -12.82
CA THR A 77 -29.42 -2.16 -12.24
C THR A 77 -27.90 -2.13 -12.35
N ILE A 78 -27.21 -3.22 -11.98
CA ILE A 78 -25.77 -3.31 -12.08
C ILE A 78 -25.29 -3.16 -13.52
N GLN A 79 -25.91 -3.85 -14.48
CA GLN A 79 -25.54 -3.74 -15.88
C GLN A 79 -25.84 -2.37 -16.48
N THR A 80 -26.93 -1.73 -16.09
CA THR A 80 -27.27 -0.37 -16.54
C THR A 80 -26.16 0.62 -16.19
N HIS A 81 -25.57 0.51 -15.01
CA HIS A 81 -24.59 1.46 -14.51
C HIS A 81 -23.13 1.06 -14.83
N LEU A 82 -22.81 -0.23 -14.97
CA LEU A 82 -21.44 -0.67 -15.23
C LEU A 82 -21.13 -0.90 -16.72
N ASP A 83 -22.10 -1.34 -17.52
CA ASP A 83 -21.88 -1.62 -18.95
C ASP A 83 -21.38 -0.40 -19.73
N PRO A 84 -21.80 0.85 -19.46
CA PRO A 84 -21.25 2.03 -20.13
C PRO A 84 -19.75 2.29 -19.85
N LEU A 85 -19.19 1.67 -18.80
CA LEU A 85 -17.77 1.78 -18.44
C LEU A 85 -16.92 0.64 -19.02
N CYS A 86 -17.56 -0.33 -19.69
CA CYS A 86 -16.89 -1.49 -20.24
C CYS A 86 -16.24 -1.18 -21.59
N MET A 87 -14.95 -1.49 -21.70
CA MET A 87 -14.23 -1.46 -22.96
C MET A 87 -14.54 -2.68 -23.85
N ALA A 88 -14.95 -3.78 -23.24
CA ALA A 88 -15.33 -5.03 -23.94
C ALA A 88 -16.31 -5.86 -23.12
N ALA A 89 -17.06 -6.74 -23.81
CA ALA A 89 -17.71 -7.90 -23.23
C ALA A 89 -17.04 -9.18 -23.74
N VAL A 90 -16.79 -10.13 -22.84
CA VAL A 90 -16.09 -11.38 -23.10
C VAL A 90 -17.00 -12.54 -22.73
N GLU A 91 -17.22 -13.47 -23.67
CA GLU A 91 -17.99 -14.70 -23.44
C GLU A 91 -17.01 -15.87 -23.23
N ILE A 92 -17.13 -16.54 -22.08
CA ILE A 92 -16.33 -17.71 -21.71
C ILE A 92 -17.20 -18.95 -21.74
N GLN A 93 -16.82 -19.90 -22.59
CA GLN A 93 -17.41 -21.24 -22.69
C GLN A 93 -16.42 -22.28 -22.11
N PRO A 94 -16.78 -23.53 -21.93
CA PRO A 94 -15.88 -24.54 -21.39
C PRO A 94 -14.53 -24.66 -22.13
N GLU A 95 -14.48 -24.33 -23.40
CA GLU A 95 -13.26 -24.36 -24.25
C GLU A 95 -12.35 -23.13 -24.04
N GLY A 96 -12.83 -22.07 -23.40
CA GLY A 96 -12.12 -20.80 -23.17
C GLY A 96 -12.92 -19.58 -23.61
N VAL A 97 -12.21 -18.52 -23.97
CA VAL A 97 -12.84 -17.29 -24.51
C VAL A 97 -13.28 -17.53 -25.97
N THR A 98 -14.57 -17.47 -26.21
CA THR A 98 -15.15 -17.79 -27.52
C THR A 98 -15.56 -16.56 -28.30
N LYS A 99 -15.85 -15.45 -27.63
CA LYS A 99 -16.30 -14.22 -28.27
C LYS A 99 -15.91 -12.99 -27.47
N VAL A 100 -15.54 -11.93 -28.18
CA VAL A 100 -15.27 -10.60 -27.63
C VAL A 100 -16.06 -9.58 -28.42
N LEU A 101 -16.78 -8.72 -27.70
CA LEU A 101 -17.51 -7.59 -28.28
C LEU A 101 -16.91 -6.29 -27.75
N PRO A 102 -16.62 -5.29 -28.63
CA PRO A 102 -16.22 -3.96 -28.19
C PRO A 102 -17.27 -3.32 -27.29
N GLY A 103 -16.85 -2.47 -26.39
CA GLY A 103 -17.74 -1.73 -25.49
C GLY A 103 -18.70 -0.80 -26.21
N LYS A 104 -19.84 -0.49 -25.59
CA LYS A 104 -20.80 0.48 -26.10
C LYS A 104 -20.22 1.89 -26.23
N SER A 105 -19.28 2.23 -25.39
CA SER A 105 -18.60 3.53 -25.37
C SER A 105 -17.11 3.34 -25.66
N ILE A 106 -16.54 4.29 -26.40
CA ILE A 106 -15.09 4.34 -26.61
C ILE A 106 -14.41 4.78 -25.31
N PRO A 107 -13.48 4.01 -24.74
CA PRO A 107 -12.71 4.45 -23.59
C PRO A 107 -11.97 5.75 -23.85
N ILE A 108 -12.11 6.69 -22.92
CA ILE A 108 -11.41 7.99 -22.97
C ILE A 108 -10.17 7.87 -22.11
N LEU A 109 -9.01 7.90 -22.74
CA LEU A 109 -7.70 7.90 -22.10
C LEU A 109 -7.21 9.33 -21.86
N VAL A 110 -6.20 9.48 -21.05
CA VAL A 110 -5.46 10.73 -20.84
C VAL A 110 -4.02 10.52 -21.29
N GLU A 111 -3.49 11.45 -22.08
CA GLU A 111 -2.10 11.44 -22.50
C GLU A 111 -1.16 11.37 -21.30
N GLN A 112 -0.28 10.37 -21.27
CA GLN A 112 0.68 10.09 -20.20
C GLN A 112 0.03 9.91 -18.81
N GLY A 113 -1.26 9.58 -18.78
CA GLY A 113 -2.03 9.33 -17.55
C GLY A 113 -2.68 7.94 -17.56
N TRP A 114 -2.92 7.38 -16.39
CA TRP A 114 -3.66 6.13 -16.23
C TRP A 114 -5.17 6.40 -16.16
N THR A 115 -5.94 5.56 -16.82
CA THR A 115 -7.41 5.60 -16.82
C THR A 115 -7.92 4.19 -16.54
N LEU A 116 -9.08 4.08 -15.92
CA LEU A 116 -9.72 2.81 -15.60
C LEU A 116 -10.82 2.50 -16.61
N ALA A 117 -10.94 1.24 -17.00
CA ALA A 117 -12.06 0.71 -17.75
C ALA A 117 -12.47 -0.65 -17.19
N LEU A 118 -13.69 -1.09 -17.50
CA LEU A 118 -14.20 -2.39 -17.12
C LEU A 118 -14.20 -3.35 -18.31
N VAL A 119 -14.15 -4.63 -18.01
CA VAL A 119 -14.48 -5.72 -18.92
C VAL A 119 -15.63 -6.51 -18.33
N LYS A 120 -16.73 -6.59 -19.05
CA LYS A 120 -17.85 -7.45 -18.71
C LYS A 120 -17.53 -8.89 -19.07
N VAL A 121 -17.68 -9.81 -18.15
CA VAL A 121 -17.40 -11.23 -18.34
C VAL A 121 -18.70 -12.03 -18.21
N ILE A 122 -19.10 -12.67 -19.31
CA ILE A 122 -20.21 -13.60 -19.38
C ILE A 122 -19.61 -15.00 -19.31
N ASN A 123 -19.70 -15.61 -18.14
CA ASN A 123 -18.95 -16.80 -17.77
C ASN A 123 -19.86 -18.03 -17.73
N GLU A 124 -20.20 -18.57 -18.89
CA GLU A 124 -21.06 -19.74 -19.02
C GLU A 124 -20.40 -21.04 -18.52
N ALA A 125 -19.08 -21.03 -18.46
CA ALA A 125 -18.29 -22.16 -17.98
C ALA A 125 -18.20 -22.23 -16.45
N GLY A 126 -18.59 -21.18 -15.72
CA GLY A 126 -18.27 -21.06 -14.30
C GLY A 126 -16.76 -21.09 -14.03
N ALA A 127 -15.97 -20.53 -14.94
CA ALA A 127 -14.53 -20.58 -14.89
C ALA A 127 -13.95 -19.71 -13.77
N THR A 128 -12.97 -20.22 -13.02
CA THR A 128 -12.34 -19.53 -11.88
C THR A 128 -10.86 -19.19 -12.16
N GLY A 129 -10.42 -19.22 -13.41
CA GLY A 129 -9.06 -18.88 -13.82
C GLY A 129 -8.79 -17.37 -13.84
N VAL A 130 -7.58 -16.99 -14.21
CA VAL A 130 -7.18 -15.61 -14.44
C VAL A 130 -7.56 -15.20 -15.85
N LEU A 131 -8.32 -14.11 -16.00
CA LEU A 131 -8.58 -13.51 -17.31
C LEU A 131 -7.35 -12.75 -17.77
N ARG A 132 -6.67 -13.26 -18.78
CA ARG A 132 -5.56 -12.59 -19.45
C ARG A 132 -6.07 -11.60 -20.47
N ILE A 133 -5.45 -10.43 -20.50
CA ILE A 133 -5.74 -9.37 -21.47
C ILE A 133 -4.41 -8.93 -22.06
N ASP A 134 -4.29 -8.97 -23.37
CA ASP A 134 -3.08 -8.58 -24.09
C ASP A 134 -3.37 -7.76 -25.34
N SER A 135 -2.33 -7.17 -25.92
CA SER A 135 -2.42 -6.42 -27.19
C SER A 135 -1.04 -6.28 -27.85
N PRO A 136 -0.95 -6.43 -29.16
CA PRO A 136 0.27 -6.06 -29.92
C PRO A 136 0.65 -4.59 -29.75
N SER A 137 -0.32 -3.71 -29.45
CA SER A 137 -0.11 -2.27 -29.23
C SER A 137 0.27 -1.93 -27.78
N ALA A 138 0.30 -2.91 -26.86
CA ALA A 138 0.69 -2.69 -25.48
C ALA A 138 2.20 -2.43 -25.35
N ARG A 139 2.60 -1.73 -24.26
CA ARG A 139 4.01 -1.42 -23.99
C ARG A 139 4.87 -2.67 -24.07
N PRO A 140 6.08 -2.56 -24.66
CA PRO A 140 6.99 -3.69 -24.75
C PRO A 140 7.42 -4.17 -23.35
N LEU A 141 7.62 -5.46 -23.26
CA LEU A 141 8.36 -6.06 -22.17
C LEU A 141 9.84 -5.64 -22.23
N PRO A 142 10.61 -5.71 -21.15
CA PRO A 142 12.06 -5.53 -21.18
C PRO A 142 12.69 -6.34 -22.33
N HIS A 143 13.72 -5.78 -22.97
CA HIS A 143 14.43 -6.36 -24.11
C HIS A 143 13.67 -6.39 -25.47
N SER A 144 12.55 -5.68 -25.61
CA SER A 144 11.91 -5.54 -26.92
C SER A 144 12.80 -4.75 -27.90
N PRO A 145 12.87 -5.13 -29.20
CA PRO A 145 13.61 -4.37 -30.18
C PRO A 145 13.10 -2.93 -30.33
N PRO A 146 13.98 -1.92 -30.56
CA PRO A 146 13.59 -0.51 -30.67
C PRO A 146 12.43 -0.22 -31.65
N ALA A 147 12.44 -0.82 -32.84
CA ALA A 147 11.37 -0.66 -33.81
C ALA A 147 9.98 -1.06 -33.27
N LYS A 148 9.92 -2.12 -32.43
CA LYS A 148 8.67 -2.53 -31.79
C LYS A 148 8.27 -1.64 -30.61
N VAL A 149 9.23 -0.92 -30.02
CA VAL A 149 8.94 0.04 -28.93
C VAL A 149 8.19 1.25 -29.46
N GLU A 150 8.51 1.73 -30.66
CA GLU A 150 7.87 2.90 -31.27
C GLU A 150 6.41 2.63 -31.65
N GLU A 151 6.10 1.41 -32.10
CA GLU A 151 4.74 1.00 -32.48
C GLU A 151 3.79 0.81 -31.28
N ARG A 152 4.33 0.72 -30.05
CA ARG A 152 3.56 0.43 -28.83
C ARG A 152 3.24 1.70 -28.05
N TRP A 153 2.01 2.08 -28.13
CA TRP A 153 1.49 3.30 -27.55
C TRP A 153 0.58 3.08 -26.32
N LEU A 154 0.04 1.86 -26.15
CA LEU A 154 -0.95 1.50 -25.15
C LEU A 154 -0.29 0.86 -23.92
N GLY A 155 -0.62 1.32 -22.72
CA GLY A 155 -0.44 0.57 -21.48
C GLY A 155 -1.73 -0.19 -21.17
N LEU A 156 -1.63 -1.48 -20.85
CA LEU A 156 -2.78 -2.36 -20.66
C LEU A 156 -2.45 -3.33 -19.51
N LEU A 157 -3.09 -3.16 -18.37
CA LEU A 157 -2.82 -3.95 -17.16
C LEU A 157 -4.13 -4.30 -16.44
N PRO A 158 -4.46 -5.59 -16.26
CA PRO A 158 -5.51 -5.99 -15.34
C PRO A 158 -5.22 -5.51 -13.92
N PHE A 159 -6.24 -5.10 -13.19
CA PHE A 159 -6.12 -4.78 -11.78
C PHE A 159 -6.37 -6.03 -10.94
N THR A 160 -5.38 -6.40 -10.11
CA THR A 160 -5.39 -7.63 -9.31
C THR A 160 -5.30 -7.37 -7.80
N GLY A 161 -5.44 -6.09 -7.40
CA GLY A 161 -5.35 -5.68 -5.99
C GLY A 161 -6.68 -5.74 -5.24
N GLN A 162 -6.61 -5.77 -3.90
CA GLN A 162 -7.79 -5.68 -3.04
C GLN A 162 -8.60 -4.40 -3.30
N PRO A 163 -9.94 -4.42 -3.20
CA PRO A 163 -10.80 -5.55 -2.73
C PRO A 163 -11.19 -6.55 -3.83
N LEU A 164 -10.59 -6.48 -5.03
CA LEU A 164 -10.82 -7.43 -6.12
C LEU A 164 -9.86 -8.62 -6.03
N LEU A 165 -10.29 -9.74 -6.57
CA LEU A 165 -9.46 -10.94 -6.70
C LEU A 165 -8.80 -10.98 -8.08
N PRO A 166 -7.59 -11.56 -8.21
CA PRO A 166 -6.94 -11.73 -9.51
C PRO A 166 -7.66 -12.73 -10.41
N ASN A 167 -8.36 -13.68 -9.83
CA ASN A 167 -9.10 -14.74 -10.50
C ASN A 167 -10.57 -14.38 -10.67
N LEU A 168 -11.20 -14.90 -11.70
CA LEU A 168 -12.66 -14.90 -11.81
C LEU A 168 -13.26 -15.72 -10.66
N SER A 169 -14.44 -15.31 -10.23
CA SER A 169 -15.17 -15.97 -9.13
C SER A 169 -16.04 -17.14 -9.57
N GLY A 170 -16.16 -17.36 -10.88
CA GLY A 170 -17.04 -18.39 -11.46
C GLY A 170 -18.50 -17.97 -11.55
N LEU A 171 -18.80 -16.69 -11.38
CA LEU A 171 -20.16 -16.15 -11.52
C LEU A 171 -20.54 -16.07 -13.00
N GLY A 172 -21.80 -16.37 -13.33
CA GLY A 172 -22.30 -16.28 -14.70
C GLY A 172 -22.22 -14.89 -15.32
N LEU A 173 -22.09 -13.86 -14.49
CA LEU A 173 -21.81 -12.48 -14.86
C LEU A 173 -20.82 -11.90 -13.86
N GLU A 174 -19.70 -11.37 -14.36
CA GLU A 174 -18.65 -10.71 -13.55
C GLU A 174 -18.12 -9.46 -14.27
N TYR A 175 -17.45 -8.59 -13.54
CA TYR A 175 -16.75 -7.45 -14.10
C TYR A 175 -15.30 -7.46 -13.61
N THR A 176 -14.35 -7.25 -14.52
CA THR A 176 -12.94 -7.07 -14.19
C THR A 176 -12.51 -5.65 -14.49
N LEU A 177 -11.53 -5.14 -13.71
CA LEU A 177 -11.02 -3.79 -13.84
C LEU A 177 -9.69 -3.81 -14.60
N VAL A 178 -9.58 -2.91 -15.59
CA VAL A 178 -8.38 -2.75 -16.42
C VAL A 178 -7.85 -1.33 -16.30
N GLN A 179 -6.55 -1.22 -16.13
CA GLN A 179 -5.81 0.03 -16.11
C GLN A 179 -5.22 0.29 -17.49
N LEU A 180 -5.54 1.43 -18.08
CA LEU A 180 -5.15 1.85 -19.43
C LEU A 180 -4.28 3.10 -19.37
N TRP A 181 -3.27 3.17 -20.24
CA TRP A 181 -2.38 4.33 -20.35
C TRP A 181 -2.12 4.61 -21.82
N SER A 182 -2.03 5.89 -22.23
CA SER A 182 -1.68 6.31 -23.58
C SER A 182 -0.39 7.11 -23.61
N LYS A 183 0.47 6.84 -24.60
CA LYS A 183 1.74 7.55 -24.81
C LYS A 183 1.51 8.99 -25.26
N ASP A 184 0.54 9.22 -26.11
CA ASP A 184 0.24 10.50 -26.78
C ASP A 184 -1.26 10.73 -26.92
N ALA A 185 -1.67 11.90 -27.42
CA ALA A 185 -3.06 12.35 -27.51
C ALA A 185 -3.78 11.93 -28.80
N GLU A 186 -3.37 10.84 -29.43
CA GLU A 186 -4.01 10.39 -30.67
C GLU A 186 -5.20 9.47 -30.42
N THR A 187 -6.24 9.60 -31.27
CA THR A 187 -7.35 8.63 -31.31
C THR A 187 -6.91 7.43 -32.18
N ARG A 188 -6.88 6.25 -31.55
CA ARG A 188 -6.39 5.03 -32.16
C ARG A 188 -7.28 3.83 -31.86
N SER A 189 -7.07 2.74 -32.53
CA SER A 189 -7.63 1.43 -32.21
C SER A 189 -6.53 0.41 -32.00
N ALA A 190 -6.76 -0.56 -31.12
CA ALA A 190 -5.89 -1.68 -30.87
C ALA A 190 -6.66 -2.99 -30.93
N GLU A 191 -5.99 -4.04 -31.39
CA GLU A 191 -6.47 -5.41 -31.22
C GLU A 191 -6.25 -5.81 -29.77
N ILE A 192 -7.31 -6.16 -29.05
CA ILE A 192 -7.24 -6.59 -27.65
C ILE A 192 -7.63 -8.06 -27.58
N GLY A 193 -6.70 -8.90 -27.16
CA GLY A 193 -6.86 -10.33 -26.97
C GLY A 193 -7.29 -10.68 -25.55
N PHE A 194 -8.12 -11.69 -25.43
CA PHE A 194 -8.57 -12.24 -24.16
C PHE A 194 -8.40 -13.75 -24.16
N ALA A 195 -7.87 -14.27 -23.07
CA ALA A 195 -7.72 -15.69 -22.81
C ALA A 195 -7.96 -15.95 -21.32
N ILE A 196 -8.24 -17.20 -20.96
CA ILE A 196 -8.34 -17.59 -19.56
C ILE A 196 -7.26 -18.60 -19.24
N GLU A 197 -6.61 -18.45 -18.08
CA GLU A 197 -5.52 -19.31 -17.64
C GLU A 197 -5.82 -19.97 -16.30
N GLY A 198 -5.77 -21.31 -16.30
CA GLY A 198 -5.99 -22.12 -15.11
C GLY A 198 -7.45 -22.10 -14.58
N GLY A 199 -7.62 -22.53 -13.34
CA GLY A 199 -8.92 -22.56 -12.67
C GLY A 199 -9.77 -23.80 -12.96
N LYS A 200 -11.02 -23.78 -12.45
CA LYS A 200 -12.04 -24.82 -12.67
C LYS A 200 -13.03 -24.38 -13.75
N GLY A 201 -13.94 -25.24 -14.15
CA GLY A 201 -15.02 -24.95 -15.11
C GLY A 201 -14.63 -25.11 -16.59
N LEU A 202 -13.34 -25.28 -16.89
CA LEU A 202 -12.82 -25.36 -18.26
C LEU A 202 -12.60 -26.83 -18.70
N LYS A 203 -12.80 -27.07 -19.97
CA LYS A 203 -12.56 -28.35 -20.62
C LYS A 203 -11.47 -28.22 -21.69
N ALA A 204 -10.72 -29.29 -21.91
CA ALA A 204 -9.85 -29.37 -23.05
C ALA A 204 -10.67 -29.54 -24.32
N GLY A 205 -10.48 -28.66 -25.31
CA GLY A 205 -11.07 -28.86 -26.65
C GLY A 205 -10.45 -30.08 -27.33
N LYS A 206 -11.09 -30.56 -28.43
CA LYS A 206 -10.59 -31.76 -29.16
C LYS A 206 -9.22 -31.54 -29.83
N ASN A 207 -8.89 -30.33 -30.25
CA ASN A 207 -7.59 -29.97 -30.90
C ASN A 207 -7.13 -28.61 -30.35
N GLY A 208 -5.86 -28.51 -29.99
CA GLY A 208 -5.25 -27.23 -29.61
C GLY A 208 -5.06 -26.28 -30.82
N PRO A 209 -4.96 -24.98 -30.61
CA PRO A 209 -4.76 -24.03 -31.72
C PRO A 209 -3.48 -24.32 -32.50
N VAL A 210 -3.59 -24.38 -33.83
CA VAL A 210 -2.46 -24.57 -34.74
C VAL A 210 -1.63 -23.27 -34.72
N VAL A 211 -0.35 -23.38 -34.38
CA VAL A 211 0.62 -22.29 -34.41
C VAL A 211 1.20 -22.15 -35.81
N ARG A 212 1.59 -23.26 -36.43
CA ARG A 212 2.07 -23.30 -37.82
C ARG A 212 1.89 -24.70 -38.43
N GLU A 213 1.61 -24.71 -39.72
CA GLU A 213 1.57 -25.91 -40.55
C GLU A 213 2.50 -25.72 -41.75
N TRP A 214 3.26 -26.77 -42.10
CA TRP A 214 4.14 -26.85 -43.25
C TRP A 214 3.67 -27.99 -44.14
N SER A 215 3.34 -27.70 -45.37
CA SER A 215 2.75 -28.65 -46.32
C SER A 215 3.67 -28.95 -47.50
N PHE A 216 4.81 -28.26 -47.56
CA PHE A 216 5.85 -28.39 -48.61
C PHE A 216 5.37 -28.15 -50.07
N ALA A 217 4.21 -27.52 -50.22
CA ALA A 217 3.64 -27.21 -51.51
C ALA A 217 4.43 -26.14 -52.30
N LYS A 218 5.18 -25.31 -51.59
CA LYS A 218 5.97 -24.19 -52.14
C LYS A 218 7.45 -24.24 -51.77
N GLY A 219 8.04 -25.46 -51.83
CA GLY A 219 9.44 -25.65 -51.44
C GLY A 219 9.54 -26.15 -49.99
N THR A 220 10.67 -25.90 -49.34
CA THR A 220 10.94 -26.40 -47.97
C THR A 220 10.19 -25.66 -46.90
N ASP A 221 9.32 -24.68 -47.24
CA ASP A 221 8.48 -23.89 -46.31
C ASP A 221 9.26 -23.21 -45.14
N GLY A 222 10.56 -22.90 -45.39
CA GLY A 222 11.43 -22.26 -44.41
C GLY A 222 12.28 -23.23 -43.58
N TRP A 223 12.20 -24.53 -43.81
CA TRP A 223 13.13 -25.49 -43.26
C TRP A 223 14.44 -25.45 -44.04
N ALA A 224 15.55 -25.47 -43.34
CA ALA A 224 16.91 -25.44 -43.89
C ALA A 224 17.77 -26.58 -43.29
N PRO A 225 18.67 -27.20 -44.07
CA PRO A 225 19.61 -28.19 -43.55
C PRO A 225 20.68 -27.50 -42.70
N ASP A 226 20.98 -28.05 -41.54
CA ASP A 226 22.03 -27.52 -40.64
C ASP A 226 23.28 -28.39 -40.70
N LYS A 227 23.15 -29.73 -40.57
CA LYS A 227 24.31 -30.64 -40.52
C LYS A 227 23.98 -31.99 -41.17
N ASN A 228 24.88 -32.52 -41.95
CA ASN A 228 24.84 -33.85 -42.53
C ASN A 228 23.49 -34.27 -43.10
N CYS A 229 22.71 -33.31 -43.64
CA CYS A 229 21.49 -33.58 -44.36
C CYS A 229 21.30 -32.63 -45.53
N ALA A 230 20.52 -33.09 -46.55
CA ALA A 230 20.05 -32.28 -47.66
C ALA A 230 18.54 -32.38 -47.75
N LEU A 231 17.87 -31.25 -48.02
CA LEU A 231 16.43 -31.10 -48.10
C LEU A 231 16.02 -30.86 -49.56
N GLU A 232 15.02 -31.62 -50.06
CA GLU A 232 14.39 -31.44 -51.32
C GLU A 232 12.88 -31.49 -51.17
N ALA A 233 12.17 -30.48 -51.60
CA ALA A 233 10.71 -30.49 -51.59
C ALA A 233 10.19 -30.85 -52.99
N ALA A 234 9.44 -31.94 -53.12
CA ALA A 234 8.84 -32.41 -54.34
C ALA A 234 7.49 -33.11 -54.06
N ASN A 235 6.48 -32.85 -54.87
CA ASN A 235 5.16 -33.45 -54.74
C ASN A 235 4.49 -33.27 -53.36
N ASN A 236 4.61 -32.09 -52.81
CA ASN A 236 4.13 -31.74 -51.44
C ASN A 236 4.77 -32.57 -50.31
N THR A 237 5.95 -33.10 -50.53
CA THR A 237 6.70 -33.92 -49.55
C THR A 237 8.10 -33.33 -49.39
N LEU A 238 8.55 -33.20 -48.17
CA LEU A 238 9.92 -32.87 -47.83
C LEU A 238 10.75 -34.15 -47.76
N ARG A 239 11.67 -34.30 -48.69
CA ARG A 239 12.66 -35.39 -48.73
C ARG A 239 13.92 -34.95 -48.00
N VAL A 240 14.31 -35.73 -47.00
CA VAL A 240 15.51 -35.51 -46.21
C VAL A 240 16.50 -36.61 -46.53
N LYS A 241 17.64 -36.27 -47.10
CA LYS A 241 18.76 -37.20 -47.34
C LYS A 241 19.79 -37.01 -46.20
N MET A 242 19.96 -38.02 -45.39
CA MET A 242 20.94 -38.03 -44.29
C MET A 242 22.29 -38.60 -44.84
N THR A 243 23.34 -37.81 -44.71
CA THR A 243 24.64 -38.09 -45.34
C THR A 243 25.75 -38.45 -44.36
N GLY A 244 25.53 -38.43 -43.10
CA GLY A 244 26.51 -38.69 -42.04
C GLY A 244 25.86 -38.76 -40.68
N GLU A 245 26.71 -38.75 -39.62
CA GLU A 245 26.28 -38.76 -38.22
C GLU A 245 25.61 -37.46 -37.79
N ASP A 246 24.61 -37.52 -36.91
CA ASP A 246 23.88 -36.39 -36.34
C ASP A 246 23.27 -35.48 -37.43
N PRO A 247 22.49 -36.04 -38.40
CA PRO A 247 21.83 -35.23 -39.42
C PRO A 247 20.71 -34.41 -38.81
N ASN A 248 20.64 -33.11 -39.19
CA ASN A 248 19.60 -32.26 -38.60
C ASN A 248 19.24 -31.09 -39.52
N PHE A 249 18.02 -30.57 -39.35
CA PHE A 249 17.48 -29.45 -40.06
C PHE A 249 16.54 -28.63 -39.19
N SER A 250 16.44 -27.34 -39.44
CA SER A 250 15.74 -26.41 -38.55
C SER A 250 14.91 -25.38 -39.29
N THR A 251 14.03 -24.73 -38.55
CA THR A 251 13.20 -23.62 -39.00
C THR A 251 12.94 -22.62 -37.89
N ALA A 252 12.84 -21.35 -38.25
CA ALA A 252 12.34 -20.32 -37.36
C ALA A 252 10.81 -20.39 -37.24
N VAL A 253 10.31 -20.41 -36.04
CA VAL A 253 8.87 -20.35 -35.75
C VAL A 253 8.66 -19.63 -34.43
N THR A 254 7.73 -18.67 -34.38
CA THR A 254 7.42 -17.92 -33.18
C THR A 254 6.11 -18.41 -32.56
N GLY A 255 6.11 -18.50 -31.24
CA GLY A 255 4.91 -18.86 -30.50
C GLY A 255 5.05 -18.49 -29.02
N PRO A 256 3.95 -18.21 -28.31
CA PRO A 256 4.01 -17.85 -26.89
C PRO A 256 4.53 -19.01 -26.04
N ARG A 257 5.09 -18.71 -24.87
CA ARG A 257 5.49 -19.75 -23.88
C ARG A 257 4.36 -20.75 -23.63
N GLY A 258 4.70 -22.01 -23.37
CA GLY A 258 3.74 -23.03 -23.00
C GLY A 258 4.03 -24.39 -23.62
N LYS A 259 3.08 -25.31 -23.49
CA LYS A 259 3.19 -26.67 -23.99
C LYS A 259 2.75 -26.77 -25.45
N TYR A 260 3.50 -27.52 -26.19
CA TYR A 260 3.33 -27.72 -27.62
C TYR A 260 3.21 -29.19 -27.99
N VAL A 261 2.51 -29.45 -29.09
CA VAL A 261 2.44 -30.75 -29.78
C VAL A 261 2.91 -30.54 -31.20
N LEU A 262 4.02 -31.19 -31.56
CA LEU A 262 4.50 -31.29 -32.92
C LEU A 262 4.01 -32.60 -33.49
N ARG A 263 3.20 -32.54 -34.57
CA ARG A 263 2.76 -33.71 -35.32
C ARG A 263 3.33 -33.65 -36.70
N PHE A 264 3.74 -34.79 -37.25
CA PHE A 264 4.20 -34.88 -38.62
C PHE A 264 3.96 -36.28 -39.16
N TRP A 265 3.59 -36.35 -40.40
CA TRP A 265 3.45 -37.61 -41.16
C TRP A 265 4.77 -37.92 -41.82
N ALA A 266 5.37 -39.07 -41.50
CA ALA A 266 6.71 -39.36 -42.04
C ALA A 266 6.94 -40.85 -42.31
N LYS A 267 7.88 -41.13 -43.24
CA LYS A 267 8.46 -42.44 -43.52
C LYS A 267 9.99 -42.33 -43.42
N PHE A 268 10.58 -43.20 -42.65
CA PHE A 268 12.03 -43.25 -42.45
C PHE A 268 12.61 -44.53 -43.07
N SER A 269 13.81 -44.48 -43.64
CA SER A 269 14.50 -45.64 -44.23
C SER A 269 15.17 -46.53 -43.20
N GLN A 270 15.52 -46.02 -42.03
CA GLN A 270 16.19 -46.70 -40.96
C GLN A 270 15.44 -46.57 -39.64
N PRO A 271 15.40 -47.60 -38.76
CA PRO A 271 14.85 -47.50 -37.43
C PRO A 271 15.89 -46.75 -36.53
N GLY A 272 15.41 -46.12 -35.46
CA GLY A 272 16.31 -45.41 -34.54
C GLY A 272 15.55 -44.50 -33.57
N THR A 273 16.24 -43.47 -33.14
CA THR A 273 15.71 -42.44 -32.25
C THR A 273 15.86 -41.08 -32.95
N GLY A 274 14.76 -40.41 -33.15
CA GLY A 274 14.74 -39.02 -33.59
C GLY A 274 14.68 -38.08 -32.41
N GLN A 275 15.05 -36.80 -32.63
CA GLN A 275 15.04 -35.77 -31.59
C GLN A 275 14.38 -34.50 -32.14
N ILE A 276 13.66 -33.82 -31.26
CA ILE A 276 13.13 -32.48 -31.54
C ILE A 276 13.79 -31.55 -30.55
N TYR A 277 14.49 -30.55 -31.05
CA TYR A 277 15.00 -29.42 -30.26
C TYR A 277 14.17 -28.19 -30.55
N TRP A 278 14.11 -27.33 -29.54
CA TRP A 278 13.56 -25.99 -29.71
C TRP A 278 14.46 -24.96 -29.06
N TRP A 279 14.32 -23.72 -29.48
CA TRP A 279 14.95 -22.58 -28.83
C TRP A 279 13.93 -21.47 -28.57
N THR A 280 14.29 -20.58 -27.66
CA THR A 280 13.43 -19.50 -27.19
C THR A 280 14.00 -18.13 -27.54
N SER A 281 13.23 -17.07 -27.34
CA SER A 281 13.66 -15.69 -27.59
C SER A 281 14.93 -15.28 -26.83
N SER A 282 15.18 -15.84 -25.63
CA SER A 282 16.39 -15.60 -24.83
C SER A 282 17.55 -16.53 -25.19
N MET A 283 17.26 -17.72 -25.72
CA MET A 283 18.24 -18.74 -26.07
C MET A 283 18.14 -19.06 -27.58
N ARG A 284 18.93 -18.33 -28.38
CA ARG A 284 18.83 -18.32 -29.85
C ARG A 284 19.40 -19.54 -30.57
N GLN A 285 19.87 -20.55 -29.85
CA GLN A 285 20.38 -21.79 -30.39
C GLN A 285 19.82 -23.01 -29.65
N PRO A 286 19.67 -24.18 -30.31
CA PRO A 286 19.28 -25.41 -29.63
C PRO A 286 20.25 -25.75 -28.51
N ALA A 287 19.74 -26.06 -27.34
CA ALA A 287 20.54 -26.48 -26.19
C ALA A 287 20.11 -27.87 -25.70
N GLY A 288 21.04 -28.65 -25.19
CA GLY A 288 20.81 -30.05 -24.84
C GLY A 288 19.75 -30.30 -23.75
N ASN A 289 19.32 -29.26 -23.02
CA ASN A 289 18.21 -29.30 -22.06
C ASN A 289 16.84 -28.90 -22.68
N LEU A 290 16.84 -28.51 -23.97
CA LEU A 290 15.63 -28.13 -24.71
C LEU A 290 15.41 -29.11 -25.85
N GLN A 291 15.27 -30.39 -25.52
CA GLN A 291 15.03 -31.46 -26.45
C GLN A 291 14.08 -32.52 -25.92
N VAL A 292 13.53 -33.29 -26.85
CA VAL A 292 12.75 -34.50 -26.57
C VAL A 292 13.02 -35.51 -27.66
N THR A 293 13.04 -36.80 -27.31
CA THR A 293 13.28 -37.89 -28.24
C THR A 293 11.98 -38.61 -28.62
N PHE A 294 11.98 -39.22 -29.81
CA PHE A 294 10.86 -40.06 -30.26
C PHE A 294 11.40 -41.32 -30.99
N PRO A 295 10.74 -42.49 -30.89
CA PRO A 295 11.17 -43.70 -31.57
C PRO A 295 10.82 -43.65 -33.06
N ILE A 296 11.74 -44.03 -33.94
CA ILE A 296 11.60 -44.11 -35.37
C ILE A 296 11.40 -45.57 -35.78
N GLU A 297 10.34 -45.85 -36.59
CA GLU A 297 10.10 -47.10 -37.26
C GLU A 297 10.46 -47.04 -38.76
N ALA A 298 11.27 -48.00 -39.25
CA ALA A 298 11.67 -48.02 -40.65
C ALA A 298 10.58 -48.50 -41.59
N GLY A 299 10.57 -47.96 -42.80
CA GLY A 299 9.78 -48.47 -43.93
C GLY A 299 8.27 -48.21 -43.85
N ARG A 300 7.72 -47.79 -42.74
CA ARG A 300 6.30 -47.51 -42.52
C ARG A 300 6.02 -46.01 -42.51
N GLU A 301 5.00 -45.60 -43.26
CA GLU A 301 4.41 -44.28 -43.16
C GLU A 301 3.48 -44.19 -41.99
N LYS A 302 3.70 -43.19 -41.08
CA LYS A 302 2.81 -42.97 -39.95
C LYS A 302 2.87 -41.55 -39.46
N GLU A 303 1.86 -41.20 -38.66
CA GLU A 303 1.87 -39.97 -37.90
C GLU A 303 2.76 -40.12 -36.62
N TYR A 304 3.64 -39.17 -36.42
CA TYR A 304 4.44 -39.01 -35.22
C TYR A 304 3.88 -37.85 -34.40
N GLU A 305 3.81 -38.01 -33.09
CA GLU A 305 3.41 -36.97 -32.13
C GLU A 305 4.49 -36.79 -31.08
N VAL A 306 4.99 -35.55 -30.94
CA VAL A 306 6.03 -35.20 -29.98
C VAL A 306 5.56 -34.01 -29.17
N ARG A 307 5.63 -34.08 -27.83
CA ARG A 307 5.19 -33.06 -26.91
C ARG A 307 6.38 -32.43 -26.21
N PHE A 308 6.39 -31.09 -26.14
CA PHE A 308 7.43 -30.34 -25.42
C PHE A 308 6.89 -29.08 -24.73
N ASN A 309 7.69 -28.48 -23.83
CA ASN A 309 7.30 -27.28 -23.10
C ASN A 309 8.35 -26.17 -23.30
N ALA A 310 7.97 -25.12 -24.04
CA ALA A 310 8.75 -23.90 -24.16
C ALA A 310 8.44 -22.99 -22.97
N ARG A 311 9.39 -22.88 -22.04
CA ARG A 311 9.25 -22.07 -20.82
C ARG A 311 9.25 -20.55 -21.09
N GLU A 312 9.65 -20.15 -22.29
CA GLU A 312 9.68 -18.78 -22.79
C GLU A 312 9.05 -18.74 -24.19
N GLU A 313 9.03 -17.58 -24.85
CA GLU A 313 8.55 -17.46 -26.23
C GLU A 313 9.36 -18.36 -27.19
N LEU A 314 8.68 -19.25 -27.88
CA LEU A 314 9.30 -20.14 -28.85
C LEU A 314 9.83 -19.32 -30.02
N ALA A 315 11.07 -19.57 -30.44
CA ALA A 315 11.73 -18.88 -31.53
C ALA A 315 12.15 -19.79 -32.71
N GLY A 316 12.16 -21.13 -32.53
CA GLY A 316 12.42 -22.06 -33.60
C GLY A 316 12.42 -23.52 -33.17
N LEU A 317 12.50 -24.40 -34.19
CA LEU A 317 12.51 -25.85 -34.09
C LEU A 317 13.63 -26.46 -34.90
N ARG A 318 14.25 -27.54 -34.40
CA ARG A 318 15.17 -28.40 -35.13
C ARG A 318 14.69 -29.86 -35.01
N ILE A 319 14.76 -30.57 -36.09
CA ILE A 319 14.44 -32.00 -36.18
C ILE A 319 15.72 -32.75 -36.55
N ASP A 320 16.04 -33.76 -35.72
CA ASP A 320 17.09 -34.74 -36.00
C ASP A 320 16.41 -36.05 -36.37
N PRO A 321 16.41 -36.43 -37.65
CA PRO A 321 15.60 -37.56 -38.16
C PRO A 321 16.26 -38.94 -37.93
N GLY A 322 17.25 -39.03 -37.13
CA GLY A 322 18.00 -40.23 -36.75
C GLY A 322 19.47 -39.92 -36.56
N ASN A 323 20.28 -40.91 -36.23
CA ASN A 323 21.72 -40.72 -35.99
C ASN A 323 22.61 -41.18 -37.15
N ASP A 324 22.08 -42.01 -38.06
CA ASP A 324 22.85 -42.68 -39.13
C ASP A 324 22.45 -42.20 -40.51
N PRO A 325 23.30 -42.42 -41.52
CA PRO A 325 22.94 -42.13 -42.91
C PRO A 325 21.69 -42.89 -43.37
N GLY A 326 20.84 -42.20 -44.15
CA GLY A 326 19.56 -42.75 -44.58
C GLY A 326 18.68 -41.68 -45.25
N SER A 327 17.40 -41.90 -45.26
CA SER A 327 16.42 -40.94 -45.79
C SER A 327 15.16 -40.89 -44.97
N ALA A 328 14.51 -39.70 -44.95
CA ALA A 328 13.16 -39.53 -44.45
C ALA A 328 12.32 -38.78 -45.47
N GLN A 329 11.02 -39.03 -45.46
CA GLN A 329 10.02 -38.32 -46.25
C GLN A 329 8.96 -37.80 -45.27
N LEU A 330 8.68 -36.49 -45.32
CA LEU A 330 7.67 -35.84 -44.48
C LEU A 330 6.62 -35.18 -45.34
N ASP A 331 5.36 -35.58 -45.20
CA ASP A 331 4.28 -35.04 -46.04
C ASP A 331 3.75 -33.72 -45.47
N TRP A 332 3.68 -33.63 -44.19
CA TRP A 332 3.34 -32.40 -43.50
C TRP A 332 3.92 -32.38 -42.06
N ILE A 333 4.13 -31.18 -41.57
CA ILE A 333 4.48 -30.94 -40.15
C ILE A 333 3.49 -29.91 -39.62
N ARG A 334 2.95 -30.15 -38.43
CA ARG A 334 2.02 -29.24 -37.73
C ARG A 334 2.46 -29.02 -36.31
N LEU A 335 2.69 -27.77 -35.96
CA LEU A 335 2.92 -27.32 -34.60
C LEU A 335 1.60 -26.77 -34.05
N SER A 336 1.13 -27.33 -32.96
CA SER A 336 -0.04 -26.87 -32.24
C SER A 336 0.29 -26.59 -30.79
N ARG A 337 -0.48 -25.76 -30.12
CA ARG A 337 -0.46 -25.73 -28.65
C ARG A 337 -1.04 -27.03 -28.10
N GLU A 338 -0.52 -27.51 -26.97
CA GLU A 338 -1.16 -28.62 -26.27
C GLU A 338 -2.57 -28.20 -25.88
N ASN A 339 -3.49 -29.14 -25.88
CA ASN A 339 -4.87 -28.90 -25.59
C ASN A 339 -5.05 -28.77 -24.07
N GLU A 340 -4.83 -27.55 -23.55
CA GLU A 340 -5.08 -27.24 -22.15
C GLU A 340 -6.55 -26.84 -21.98
N PRO A 341 -7.17 -27.15 -20.82
CA PRO A 341 -8.52 -26.65 -20.51
C PRO A 341 -8.56 -25.13 -20.67
N GLY A 342 -9.52 -24.62 -21.45
CA GLY A 342 -9.67 -23.19 -21.68
C GLY A 342 -8.69 -22.54 -22.67
N ALA A 343 -7.99 -23.31 -23.51
CA ALA A 343 -6.98 -22.81 -24.46
C ALA A 343 -7.53 -21.89 -25.55
N GLN A 344 -8.85 -21.84 -25.76
CA GLN A 344 -9.45 -20.96 -26.75
C GLN A 344 -9.34 -19.50 -26.30
N ALA A 345 -8.86 -18.64 -27.20
CA ALA A 345 -8.73 -17.21 -27.02
C ALA A 345 -9.48 -16.48 -28.15
N ALA A 346 -9.93 -15.28 -27.87
CA ALA A 346 -10.57 -14.42 -28.86
C ALA A 346 -10.14 -12.98 -28.68
N SER A 347 -10.26 -12.19 -29.72
CA SER A 347 -9.89 -10.76 -29.71
C SER A 347 -10.96 -9.90 -30.37
N ALA A 348 -10.87 -8.60 -30.13
CA ALA A 348 -11.64 -7.59 -30.86
C ALA A 348 -10.82 -6.32 -31.05
N ARG A 349 -11.12 -5.60 -32.10
CA ARG A 349 -10.58 -4.27 -32.34
C ARG A 349 -11.35 -3.23 -31.55
N ILE A 350 -10.68 -2.61 -30.58
CA ILE A 350 -11.28 -1.61 -29.66
C ILE A 350 -10.71 -0.24 -30.02
N GLY A 351 -11.60 0.76 -30.18
CA GLY A 351 -11.21 2.16 -30.36
C GLY A 351 -10.93 2.82 -29.02
N PHE A 352 -9.97 3.75 -29.01
CA PHE A 352 -9.61 4.57 -27.85
C PHE A 352 -9.50 6.03 -28.29
N GLN A 353 -10.09 6.94 -27.52
CA GLN A 353 -9.93 8.38 -27.69
C GLN A 353 -9.03 8.89 -26.57
N THR A 354 -7.94 9.59 -26.92
CA THR A 354 -7.01 10.12 -25.92
C THR A 354 -7.12 11.65 -25.85
N GLN A 355 -7.33 12.16 -24.64
CA GLN A 355 -7.31 13.59 -24.36
C GLN A 355 -5.87 14.05 -24.14
N ALA A 356 -5.47 15.14 -24.81
CA ALA A 356 -4.19 15.80 -24.55
C ALA A 356 -4.13 16.32 -23.13
N SER A 357 -2.96 16.21 -22.51
CA SER A 357 -2.69 16.74 -21.20
C SER A 357 -1.80 17.98 -21.25
N ILE A 358 -2.10 18.97 -20.46
CA ILE A 358 -1.48 20.30 -20.45
C ILE A 358 -0.73 20.48 -19.14
N PRO A 359 0.52 20.98 -19.16
CA PRO A 359 1.27 21.25 -17.96
C PRO A 359 0.64 22.39 -17.16
N VAL A 360 0.39 22.15 -15.89
CA VAL A 360 -0.09 23.12 -14.89
C VAL A 360 1.03 23.37 -13.89
N THR A 361 1.49 24.59 -13.75
CA THR A 361 2.57 24.97 -12.85
C THR A 361 2.04 25.38 -11.49
N PHE A 362 2.63 24.88 -10.41
CA PHE A 362 2.31 25.28 -9.05
C PHE A 362 3.26 26.40 -8.59
N ARG A 363 2.68 27.49 -8.08
CA ARG A 363 3.37 28.58 -7.38
C ARG A 363 3.01 28.53 -5.92
N VAL A 364 3.91 28.05 -5.11
CA VAL A 364 3.67 27.69 -3.70
C VAL A 364 4.59 28.54 -2.81
N SER A 365 3.99 29.39 -1.99
CA SER A 365 4.75 30.20 -1.04
C SER A 365 4.26 30.03 0.39
N GLU A 366 5.18 30.16 1.33
CA GLU A 366 4.88 30.29 2.76
C GLU A 366 4.26 31.66 3.04
N PHE A 367 3.73 31.85 4.25
CA PHE A 367 3.11 33.14 4.65
C PHE A 367 4.10 34.33 4.57
N ASP A 368 5.39 34.09 4.66
CA ASP A 368 6.48 35.09 4.51
C ASP A 368 6.94 35.28 3.05
N GLY A 369 6.27 34.64 2.09
CA GLY A 369 6.55 34.71 0.67
C GLY A 369 7.66 33.80 0.15
N LYS A 370 8.33 33.03 1.02
CA LYS A 370 9.39 32.10 0.58
C LYS A 370 8.79 30.88 -0.13
N PRO A 371 9.48 30.38 -1.18
CA PRO A 371 9.06 29.14 -1.83
C PRO A 371 8.94 27.96 -0.85
N THR A 372 7.89 27.16 -1.00
CA THR A 372 7.68 26.00 -0.13
C THR A 372 7.06 24.82 -0.88
N THR A 373 6.79 23.72 -0.18
CA THR A 373 6.10 22.53 -0.67
C THR A 373 4.74 22.41 0.03
N ALA A 374 3.69 22.06 -0.71
CA ALA A 374 2.36 21.85 -0.15
C ALA A 374 1.67 20.63 -0.77
N SER A 375 0.58 20.19 -0.18
CA SER A 375 -0.27 19.13 -0.68
C SER A 375 -1.44 19.68 -1.48
N PHE A 376 -1.83 18.97 -2.55
CA PHE A 376 -2.89 19.34 -3.47
C PHE A 376 -3.76 18.12 -3.77
N LEU A 377 -5.05 18.22 -3.47
CA LEU A 377 -6.05 17.27 -3.94
C LEU A 377 -6.78 17.88 -5.12
N ILE A 378 -6.60 17.30 -6.29
CA ILE A 378 -7.18 17.82 -7.55
C ILE A 378 -8.29 16.86 -7.97
N THR A 379 -9.50 17.37 -8.10
CA THR A 379 -10.66 16.58 -8.55
C THR A 379 -11.41 17.32 -9.66
N ASP A 380 -12.01 16.55 -10.59
CA ASP A 380 -12.94 17.10 -11.58
C ASP A 380 -14.39 17.10 -11.07
N GLU A 381 -15.31 17.51 -11.95
CA GLU A 381 -16.77 17.57 -11.65
C GLU A 381 -17.38 16.19 -11.32
N ARG A 382 -16.71 15.09 -11.66
CA ARG A 382 -17.12 13.71 -11.35
C ARG A 382 -16.39 13.14 -10.13
N ASN A 383 -15.66 13.98 -9.38
CA ASN A 383 -14.80 13.57 -8.26
C ASN A 383 -13.67 12.61 -8.63
N ARG A 384 -13.27 12.55 -9.91
CA ARG A 384 -12.08 11.79 -10.30
C ARG A 384 -10.83 12.54 -9.86
N ILE A 385 -9.86 11.80 -9.34
CA ILE A 385 -8.62 12.35 -8.78
C ILE A 385 -7.56 12.48 -9.87
N TYR A 386 -6.83 13.58 -9.87
CA TYR A 386 -5.78 13.89 -10.83
C TYR A 386 -4.45 14.27 -10.15
N PRO A 387 -3.30 13.88 -10.75
CA PRO A 387 -3.19 12.81 -11.72
C PRO A 387 -3.85 11.53 -11.19
N SER A 388 -4.22 10.60 -12.09
CA SER A 388 -4.83 9.34 -11.65
C SER A 388 -4.02 8.69 -10.53
N GLN A 389 -4.68 8.21 -9.47
CA GLN A 389 -4.02 7.47 -8.39
C GLN A 389 -3.40 6.15 -8.86
N SER A 390 -4.06 5.52 -9.83
CA SER A 390 -3.62 4.25 -10.38
C SER A 390 -2.17 4.33 -10.86
N LYS A 391 -1.33 3.40 -10.39
CA LYS A 391 0.07 3.26 -10.80
C LYS A 391 0.95 4.51 -10.56
N ARG A 392 0.58 5.38 -9.62
CA ARG A 392 1.48 6.45 -9.20
C ARG A 392 2.77 5.87 -8.63
N LEU A 393 3.87 6.49 -8.97
CA LEU A 393 5.20 6.23 -8.41
C LEU A 393 5.68 7.47 -7.66
N ALA A 394 6.62 7.29 -6.74
CA ALA A 394 7.25 8.41 -6.05
C ALA A 394 7.62 9.54 -7.02
N PRO A 395 7.42 10.81 -6.64
CA PRO A 395 7.09 11.28 -5.30
C PRO A 395 5.59 11.22 -4.94
N ASP A 396 4.72 10.81 -5.85
CA ASP A 396 3.29 10.65 -5.62
C ASP A 396 2.97 9.18 -5.38
N PHE A 397 2.24 8.85 -4.31
CA PHE A 397 1.91 7.46 -4.00
C PHE A 397 0.50 7.10 -4.46
N PHE A 398 0.32 5.87 -4.98
CA PHE A 398 -0.96 5.41 -5.52
C PHE A 398 -2.05 5.27 -4.45
N PHE A 399 -1.69 5.03 -3.20
CA PHE A 399 -2.61 4.90 -2.07
C PHE A 399 -3.03 6.26 -1.46
N GLN A 400 -2.43 7.38 -1.93
CA GLN A 400 -2.79 8.73 -1.51
C GLN A 400 -3.62 9.46 -2.56
N GLN A 401 -4.64 10.18 -2.13
CA GLN A 401 -5.46 11.01 -3.03
C GLN A 401 -4.72 12.28 -3.45
N GLN A 402 -4.06 12.95 -2.52
CA GLN A 402 -3.28 14.16 -2.76
C GLN A 402 -1.95 13.86 -3.43
N ILE A 403 -1.36 14.93 -3.95
CA ILE A 403 0.02 14.99 -4.42
C ILE A 403 0.75 16.11 -3.68
N TYR A 404 2.07 16.08 -3.70
CA TYR A 404 2.91 17.14 -3.10
C TYR A 404 3.73 17.83 -4.18
N ARG A 405 3.65 19.18 -4.24
CA ARG A 405 4.44 19.99 -5.19
C ARG A 405 5.13 21.13 -4.48
N ALA A 406 6.40 21.32 -4.84
CA ALA A 406 7.16 22.50 -4.51
C ALA A 406 6.86 23.64 -5.48
N ASP A 407 7.24 24.85 -5.12
CA ASP A 407 7.16 26.01 -6.01
C ASP A 407 7.86 25.75 -7.36
N GLY A 408 7.21 26.06 -8.46
CA GLY A 408 7.68 25.87 -9.83
C GLY A 408 7.47 24.47 -10.42
N GLU A 409 7.06 23.48 -9.63
CA GLU A 409 6.79 22.12 -10.14
C GLU A 409 5.47 22.06 -10.93
N THR A 410 5.35 21.05 -11.79
CA THR A 410 4.20 20.89 -12.70
C THR A 410 3.47 19.57 -12.50
N VAL A 411 2.20 19.58 -12.93
CA VAL A 411 1.38 18.38 -13.13
C VAL A 411 0.72 18.48 -14.50
N ARG A 412 0.56 17.38 -15.18
CA ARG A 412 -0.17 17.35 -16.45
C ARG A 412 -1.65 17.00 -16.22
N LEU A 413 -2.54 17.86 -16.72
CA LEU A 413 -3.99 17.68 -16.60
C LEU A 413 -4.65 17.78 -18.00
N PRO A 414 -5.65 16.96 -18.33
CA PRO A 414 -6.46 17.19 -19.51
C PRO A 414 -7.26 18.50 -19.41
N LYS A 415 -7.71 19.03 -20.54
CA LYS A 415 -8.61 20.19 -20.55
C LYS A 415 -9.84 19.90 -19.70
N GLY A 416 -10.26 20.87 -18.90
CA GLY A 416 -11.43 20.70 -18.04
C GLY A 416 -11.48 21.66 -16.88
N LYS A 417 -12.49 21.48 -16.05
CA LYS A 417 -12.67 22.21 -14.79
C LYS A 417 -12.32 21.32 -13.62
N TYR A 418 -11.58 21.88 -12.70
CA TYR A 418 -11.06 21.18 -11.54
C TYR A 418 -11.31 21.97 -10.26
N LYS A 419 -11.52 21.25 -9.19
CA LYS A 419 -11.47 21.73 -7.82
C LYS A 419 -10.14 21.29 -7.20
N ILE A 420 -9.40 22.22 -6.63
CA ILE A 420 -8.12 21.95 -5.97
C ILE A 420 -8.23 22.33 -4.51
N VAL A 421 -8.02 21.37 -3.62
CA VAL A 421 -7.85 21.62 -2.19
C VAL A 421 -6.36 21.72 -1.89
N CYS A 422 -5.92 22.89 -1.47
CA CYS A 422 -4.53 23.22 -1.11
C CYS A 422 -4.38 23.18 0.40
N ARG A 423 -3.34 22.52 0.91
CA ARG A 423 -3.07 22.42 2.34
C ARG A 423 -1.55 22.26 2.58
N ARG A 424 -1.08 22.73 3.76
CA ARG A 424 0.28 22.47 4.24
C ARG A 424 0.28 22.18 5.73
N GLY A 425 0.16 20.90 6.07
CA GLY A 425 0.04 20.44 7.46
C GLY A 425 -1.27 20.86 8.16
N PRO A 426 -1.48 20.39 9.38
CA PRO A 426 -2.69 20.69 10.16
C PRO A 426 -2.75 22.12 10.69
N GLU A 427 -1.59 22.79 10.85
CA GLU A 427 -1.49 24.18 11.31
C GLU A 427 -1.76 25.23 10.22
N SER A 428 -2.10 24.79 9.00
CA SER A 428 -2.54 25.65 7.89
C SER A 428 -4.05 25.59 7.68
N ILE A 429 -4.61 26.70 7.24
CA ILE A 429 -6.02 26.78 6.83
C ILE A 429 -6.11 26.25 5.40
N PRO A 430 -6.87 25.15 5.15
CA PRO A 430 -7.06 24.64 3.80
C PRO A 430 -7.76 25.67 2.90
N GLU A 431 -7.31 25.81 1.66
CA GLU A 431 -7.92 26.66 0.65
C GLU A 431 -8.43 25.81 -0.51
N THR A 432 -9.67 26.07 -0.93
CA THR A 432 -10.24 25.44 -2.11
C THR A 432 -10.25 26.44 -3.27
N LYS A 433 -9.72 26.01 -4.42
CA LYS A 433 -9.67 26.81 -5.65
C LYS A 433 -10.36 26.08 -6.81
N GLU A 434 -10.93 26.84 -7.71
CA GLU A 434 -11.34 26.35 -9.03
C GLU A 434 -10.20 26.59 -10.03
N LEU A 435 -9.97 25.62 -10.90
CA LEU A 435 -8.99 25.68 -11.97
C LEU A 435 -9.67 25.31 -13.29
N ILE A 436 -9.50 26.15 -14.29
CA ILE A 436 -9.88 25.84 -15.67
C ILE A 436 -8.61 25.61 -16.46
N VAL A 437 -8.42 24.39 -16.96
CA VAL A 437 -7.31 24.01 -17.85
C VAL A 437 -7.81 24.15 -19.29
N SER A 438 -7.20 25.06 -20.05
CA SER A 438 -7.46 25.32 -21.46
C SER A 438 -6.19 25.11 -22.30
N GLU A 439 -6.18 25.56 -23.54
CA GLU A 439 -4.96 25.56 -24.37
C GLU A 439 -4.01 26.67 -23.92
N GLY A 440 -2.92 26.31 -23.32
CA GLY A 440 -1.88 27.24 -22.91
C GLY A 440 -1.41 27.07 -21.48
N PRO A 441 -0.34 27.75 -21.10
CA PRO A 441 0.24 27.64 -19.77
C PRO A 441 -0.77 28.00 -18.68
N THR A 442 -0.91 27.15 -17.71
CA THR A 442 -1.83 27.32 -16.57
C THR A 442 -1.05 27.29 -15.26
N GLU A 443 -1.38 28.17 -14.33
CA GLU A 443 -0.74 28.25 -13.02
C GLU A 443 -1.77 28.10 -11.89
N VAL A 444 -1.37 27.37 -10.84
CA VAL A 444 -2.06 27.34 -9.54
C VAL A 444 -1.20 28.07 -8.53
N ARG A 445 -1.74 29.16 -7.97
CA ARG A 445 -1.04 29.95 -6.95
C ARG A 445 -1.60 29.63 -5.57
N TYR A 446 -0.76 29.25 -4.63
CA TYR A 446 -1.13 28.98 -3.24
C TYR A 446 -0.13 29.64 -2.29
N ALA A 447 -0.59 30.61 -1.53
CA ALA A 447 0.12 31.19 -0.41
C ALA A 447 -0.44 30.60 0.89
N VAL A 448 0.40 29.91 1.67
CA VAL A 448 0.00 29.23 2.89
C VAL A 448 -0.55 30.24 3.92
N LYS A 449 -1.71 29.94 4.45
CA LYS A 449 -2.31 30.69 5.58
C LYS A 449 -2.22 29.82 6.81
N ARG A 450 -1.44 30.26 7.79
CA ARG A 450 -1.32 29.55 9.08
C ARG A 450 -2.33 30.10 10.07
N TRP A 451 -2.96 29.22 10.82
CA TRP A 451 -3.71 29.64 12.01
C TRP A 451 -2.82 29.64 13.27
N ILE A 452 -1.75 28.79 13.29
CA ILE A 452 -0.73 28.79 14.30
C ILE A 452 0.61 28.30 13.72
N ASP A 453 1.71 28.69 14.34
CA ASP A 453 3.04 28.09 14.17
C ASP A 453 3.67 27.82 15.55
N PRO A 454 3.51 26.59 16.08
CA PRO A 454 4.06 26.21 17.39
C PRO A 454 5.58 26.35 17.49
N SER A 455 6.29 26.25 16.35
CA SER A 455 7.76 26.36 16.33
C SER A 455 8.25 27.73 16.75
N THR A 456 7.48 28.80 16.54
CA THR A 456 7.79 30.14 17.01
C THR A 456 7.79 30.27 18.53
N LEU A 457 7.10 29.34 19.19
CA LEU A 457 7.09 29.21 20.65
C LEU A 457 8.04 28.11 21.13
N GLY A 458 8.91 27.57 20.26
CA GLY A 458 9.86 26.51 20.57
C GLY A 458 9.25 25.10 20.65
N TRP A 459 8.02 24.90 20.15
CA TRP A 459 7.38 23.59 20.07
C TRP A 459 7.56 22.97 18.68
N TRP A 460 8.37 21.91 18.61
CA TRP A 460 8.77 21.28 17.36
C TRP A 460 8.01 19.98 17.14
N SER A 461 7.19 19.97 16.08
CA SER A 461 6.41 18.79 15.69
C SER A 461 7.28 17.67 15.16
N GLY A 462 6.93 16.44 15.44
CA GLY A 462 7.52 15.28 14.82
C GLY A 462 6.58 14.08 14.84
N ASP A 463 6.86 13.15 13.95
CA ASP A 463 6.27 11.84 13.89
C ASP A 463 7.41 10.84 14.13
N HIS A 464 7.36 10.17 15.27
CA HIS A 464 8.47 9.32 15.66
C HIS A 464 8.45 7.96 14.97
N HIS A 465 7.40 7.67 14.18
CA HIS A 465 7.26 6.40 13.50
C HIS A 465 6.58 6.58 12.13
N ILE A 466 7.40 6.73 11.10
CA ILE A 466 6.99 6.66 9.70
C ILE A 466 7.85 5.65 8.97
N HIS A 467 7.31 5.08 7.90
CA HIS A 467 8.02 4.19 6.99
C HIS A 467 8.09 4.78 5.58
N ALA A 468 9.05 4.31 4.81
CA ALA A 468 9.03 4.50 3.37
C ALA A 468 7.95 3.63 2.72
N ALA A 469 7.38 4.10 1.60
CA ALA A 469 6.23 3.47 0.97
C ALA A 469 6.49 2.10 0.31
N GLY A 470 7.74 1.77 -0.02
CA GLY A 470 8.11 0.53 -0.70
C GLY A 470 7.57 -0.73 -0.03
N CYS A 471 8.02 -1.88 -0.46
CA CYS A 471 7.89 -3.17 0.20
C CYS A 471 6.47 -3.65 0.58
N ALA A 472 5.65 -2.87 1.28
CA ALA A 472 4.29 -3.24 1.64
C ALA A 472 3.23 -2.75 0.64
N HIS A 473 3.56 -1.71 -0.16
CA HIS A 473 2.61 -1.02 -1.03
C HIS A 473 2.95 -1.13 -2.51
N TYR A 474 4.18 -1.45 -2.87
CA TYR A 474 4.62 -1.60 -4.25
C TYR A 474 5.14 -3.02 -4.51
N GLU A 475 4.91 -3.54 -5.73
CA GLU A 475 5.49 -4.81 -6.18
C GLU A 475 7.03 -4.76 -6.21
N ASN A 476 7.57 -3.59 -6.60
CA ASN A 476 9.00 -3.33 -6.49
C ASN A 476 9.31 -2.71 -5.13
N PRO A 477 9.99 -3.41 -4.22
CA PRO A 477 10.24 -2.94 -2.85
C PRO A 477 11.20 -1.74 -2.76
N THR A 478 11.77 -1.29 -3.89
CA THR A 478 12.65 -0.12 -3.93
C THR A 478 11.90 1.19 -4.26
N GLN A 479 10.62 1.13 -4.59
CA GLN A 479 9.82 2.30 -4.93
C GLN A 479 9.36 3.04 -3.68
N GLY A 480 9.45 4.38 -3.70
CA GLY A 480 9.00 5.25 -2.61
C GLY A 480 9.79 5.13 -1.30
N VAL A 481 11.00 4.61 -1.34
CA VAL A 481 11.83 4.37 -0.14
C VAL A 481 12.99 5.33 0.02
N HIS A 482 13.28 6.13 -1.00
CA HIS A 482 14.45 7.02 -0.98
C HIS A 482 14.21 8.25 -0.10
N PRO A 483 15.25 8.75 0.59
CA PRO A 483 15.13 9.93 1.47
C PRO A 483 14.47 11.15 0.83
N PRO A 484 14.72 11.50 -0.45
CA PRO A 484 14.02 12.63 -1.09
C PRO A 484 12.52 12.44 -1.21
N ASP A 485 12.03 11.19 -1.38
CA ASP A 485 10.60 10.88 -1.46
C ASP A 485 9.91 11.20 -0.14
N MET A 486 10.47 10.69 0.97
CA MET A 486 9.94 10.92 2.32
C MET A 486 10.08 12.38 2.75
N MET A 487 11.21 13.03 2.40
CA MET A 487 11.41 14.45 2.71
C MET A 487 10.36 15.34 2.04
N ARG A 488 9.89 15.00 0.85
CA ARG A 488 8.80 15.73 0.18
C ARG A 488 7.50 15.71 0.99
N HIS A 489 7.14 14.58 1.56
CA HIS A 489 5.96 14.43 2.41
C HIS A 489 6.12 15.21 3.72
N ILE A 490 7.28 15.14 4.35
CA ILE A 490 7.64 15.90 5.55
C ILE A 490 7.49 17.41 5.31
N LEU A 491 8.04 17.92 4.23
CA LEU A 491 7.92 19.32 3.84
C LEU A 491 6.47 19.72 3.55
N GLY A 492 5.75 18.89 2.81
CA GLY A 492 4.37 19.17 2.40
C GLY A 492 3.36 19.13 3.54
N GLU A 493 3.65 18.38 4.60
CA GLU A 493 2.82 18.30 5.82
C GLU A 493 3.33 19.20 6.96
N ASP A 494 4.33 20.03 6.70
CA ASP A 494 4.96 20.90 7.71
C ASP A 494 5.41 20.16 8.97
N LEU A 495 5.81 18.91 8.80
CA LEU A 495 6.32 18.08 9.87
C LEU A 495 7.79 18.38 10.10
N LYS A 496 8.15 18.89 11.28
CA LYS A 496 9.54 19.34 11.50
C LYS A 496 10.52 18.18 11.61
N ILE A 497 10.10 17.05 12.19
CA ILE A 497 10.92 15.86 12.34
C ILE A 497 10.16 14.62 11.88
N GLY A 498 10.74 13.88 10.94
CA GLY A 498 10.28 12.58 10.51
C GLY A 498 11.29 11.50 10.89
N CYS A 499 10.91 10.58 11.77
CA CYS A 499 11.70 9.39 12.08
C CYS A 499 11.29 8.27 11.13
N CYS A 500 12.04 8.09 10.04
CA CYS A 500 11.78 7.04 9.07
C CYS A 500 12.40 5.73 9.57
N LEU A 501 11.56 4.84 10.08
CA LEU A 501 12.03 3.59 10.66
C LEU A 501 12.17 2.50 9.60
N THR A 502 13.33 1.87 9.56
CA THR A 502 13.54 0.67 8.74
C THR A 502 12.93 -0.53 9.45
N TRP A 503 12.24 -1.39 8.70
CA TRP A 503 11.42 -2.43 9.31
C TRP A 503 11.36 -3.72 8.49
N GLY A 504 11.03 -4.81 9.12
CA GLY A 504 10.64 -6.13 8.62
C GLY A 504 11.11 -6.51 7.23
N PRO A 505 10.20 -6.73 6.29
CA PRO A 505 10.54 -7.16 4.94
C PRO A 505 11.45 -6.20 4.18
N CYS A 506 11.44 -4.92 4.54
CA CYS A 506 12.23 -3.87 3.89
C CYS A 506 13.58 -3.61 4.52
N PHE A 507 13.85 -4.12 5.71
CA PHE A 507 15.04 -3.79 6.48
C PHE A 507 16.33 -3.98 5.69
N ASP A 508 16.49 -5.14 5.03
CA ASP A 508 17.72 -5.47 4.29
C ASP A 508 18.00 -4.56 3.08
N TYR A 509 16.96 -3.92 2.54
CA TYR A 509 17.14 -2.86 1.55
C TYR A 509 17.32 -1.49 2.19
N GLN A 510 16.49 -1.12 3.17
CA GLN A 510 16.43 0.24 3.74
C GLN A 510 17.58 0.53 4.70
N LYS A 511 18.21 -0.48 5.31
CA LYS A 511 19.38 -0.32 6.18
C LYS A 511 20.52 0.52 5.56
N ARG A 512 20.57 0.60 4.22
CA ARG A 512 21.53 1.45 3.50
C ARG A 512 21.35 2.94 3.70
N PHE A 513 20.18 3.39 4.12
CA PHE A 513 19.87 4.80 4.36
C PHE A 513 20.18 5.23 5.79
N PHE A 514 20.45 4.31 6.68
CA PHE A 514 20.85 4.62 8.04
C PHE A 514 22.25 5.24 8.08
N THR A 515 22.38 6.35 8.79
CA THR A 515 23.66 7.07 8.96
C THR A 515 23.99 7.40 10.41
N GLY A 516 23.11 7.07 11.36
CA GLY A 516 23.22 7.43 12.78
C GLY A 516 23.06 8.93 13.07
N ARG A 517 22.63 9.72 12.08
CA ARG A 517 22.43 11.18 12.15
C ARG A 517 21.31 11.60 11.18
N PRO A 518 20.80 12.85 11.26
CA PRO A 518 19.88 13.38 10.25
C PRO A 518 20.43 13.20 8.83
N ASP A 519 19.56 12.74 7.91
CA ASP A 519 19.93 12.53 6.52
C ASP A 519 20.28 13.83 5.81
N THR A 520 21.14 13.76 4.79
CA THR A 520 21.63 14.91 4.03
C THR A 520 20.55 15.65 3.24
N VAL A 521 19.39 15.01 2.99
CA VAL A 521 18.22 15.66 2.37
C VAL A 521 17.51 16.62 3.31
N SER A 522 17.80 16.58 4.61
CA SER A 522 17.21 17.47 5.61
C SER A 522 17.45 18.94 5.27
N LYS A 523 16.42 19.76 5.46
CA LYS A 523 16.43 21.20 5.20
C LYS A 523 15.97 21.92 6.47
N PRO A 524 16.87 22.25 7.40
CA PRO A 524 16.45 22.87 8.66
C PRO A 524 15.45 24.00 8.46
N PRO A 525 14.35 24.05 9.25
CA PRO A 525 14.08 23.26 10.46
C PRO A 525 13.44 21.87 10.22
N TYR A 526 13.48 21.32 9.02
CA TYR A 526 12.91 20.01 8.68
C TYR A 526 14.02 18.96 8.67
N LEU A 527 13.88 17.95 9.51
CA LEU A 527 14.86 16.87 9.68
C LEU A 527 14.21 15.50 9.36
N LEU A 528 14.92 14.70 8.57
CA LEU A 528 14.64 13.30 8.32
C LEU A 528 15.79 12.48 8.90
N ARG A 529 15.47 11.42 9.64
CA ARG A 529 16.47 10.46 10.11
C ARG A 529 15.94 9.04 9.99
N TYR A 530 16.81 8.11 9.58
CA TYR A 530 16.51 6.69 9.58
C TYR A 530 16.97 6.06 10.89
N ASP A 531 16.05 5.37 11.56
CA ASP A 531 16.27 4.54 12.73
C ASP A 531 15.58 3.17 12.49
N VAL A 532 15.22 2.40 13.50
CA VAL A 532 14.70 1.03 13.36
C VAL A 532 13.38 0.82 14.09
N GLU A 533 12.39 0.23 13.41
CA GLU A 533 11.29 -0.47 14.04
C GLU A 533 11.56 -1.98 13.98
N VAL A 534 11.51 -2.62 15.13
CA VAL A 534 11.63 -4.07 15.23
C VAL A 534 10.28 -4.70 14.91
N SER A 535 10.04 -4.96 13.64
CA SER A 535 8.82 -5.55 13.09
C SER A 535 9.20 -6.56 12.01
N GLY A 536 8.66 -7.76 12.05
CA GLY A 536 9.08 -8.85 11.17
C GLY A 536 10.49 -9.41 11.46
N PHE A 537 11.06 -9.07 12.60
CA PHE A 537 12.31 -9.62 13.13
C PHE A 537 12.02 -10.81 14.05
N GLY A 538 13.06 -11.45 14.60
CA GLY A 538 12.89 -12.56 15.53
C GLY A 538 11.98 -12.27 16.71
N SER A 539 11.96 -11.03 17.22
CA SER A 539 11.13 -10.57 18.34
C SER A 539 9.73 -10.10 17.93
N GLN A 540 9.32 -10.22 16.69
CA GLN A 540 7.99 -9.79 16.22
C GLN A 540 6.86 -10.34 17.09
N ALA A 541 6.96 -11.58 17.52
CA ALA A 541 5.93 -12.20 18.36
C ALA A 541 5.87 -11.63 19.78
N SER A 542 6.90 -10.93 20.26
CA SER A 542 6.92 -10.20 21.52
C SER A 542 6.48 -8.74 21.40
N GLY A 543 6.13 -8.29 20.21
CA GLY A 543 5.63 -6.95 19.89
C GLY A 543 6.62 -6.14 19.08
N HIS A 544 6.13 -4.99 18.56
CA HIS A 544 6.93 -4.08 17.77
C HIS A 544 7.57 -3.01 18.65
N LEU A 545 8.81 -2.63 18.35
CA LEU A 545 9.59 -1.69 19.13
C LEU A 545 10.17 -0.59 18.24
N ASN A 546 9.94 0.66 18.60
CA ASN A 546 10.58 1.83 18.01
C ASN A 546 11.88 2.13 18.74
N LEU A 547 12.98 2.15 18.03
CA LEU A 547 14.33 2.41 18.54
C LEU A 547 14.85 3.71 17.90
N LEU A 548 14.79 4.81 18.65
CA LEU A 548 15.17 6.14 18.15
C LEU A 548 16.58 6.51 18.59
N ARG A 549 17.29 7.25 17.77
CA ARG A 549 18.63 7.76 18.07
C ARG A 549 19.69 6.66 18.24
N LEU A 550 19.57 5.58 17.42
CA LEU A 550 20.61 4.56 17.37
C LEU A 550 21.91 5.10 16.80
N LYS A 551 23.05 4.59 17.26
CA LYS A 551 24.39 4.81 16.66
C LYS A 551 24.69 3.74 15.64
N GLU A 552 24.29 2.51 15.92
CA GLU A 552 24.39 1.33 15.07
C GLU A 552 23.01 0.71 14.90
N GLN A 553 22.62 0.42 13.68
CA GLN A 553 21.30 -0.14 13.39
C GLN A 553 21.24 -1.66 13.44
N MET A 554 22.40 -2.33 13.45
CA MET A 554 22.47 -3.78 13.34
C MET A 554 22.77 -4.42 14.70
N TYR A 555 21.87 -5.29 15.14
CA TYR A 555 22.14 -6.13 16.31
C TYR A 555 23.35 -7.02 16.06
N PRO A 556 24.27 -7.21 17.06
CA PRO A 556 25.47 -8.04 16.87
C PRO A 556 25.16 -9.49 16.49
N GLY A 557 25.96 -10.06 15.61
CA GLY A 557 25.89 -11.49 15.25
C GLY A 557 25.52 -11.79 13.80
N GLY A 558 25.20 -10.77 13.00
CA GLY A 558 24.86 -10.93 11.58
C GLY A 558 24.66 -9.60 10.86
N ASP A 559 24.13 -9.65 9.62
CA ASP A 559 23.95 -8.49 8.76
C ASP A 559 22.51 -8.36 8.19
N SER A 560 21.58 -9.17 8.68
CA SER A 560 20.18 -9.15 8.28
C SER A 560 19.25 -9.08 9.49
N LYS A 561 17.96 -9.03 9.26
CA LYS A 561 16.93 -9.06 10.32
C LYS A 561 16.79 -10.44 11.01
N ASP A 562 17.30 -11.51 10.39
CA ASP A 562 16.98 -12.89 10.78
C ASP A 562 17.73 -13.38 12.03
N HIS A 563 18.85 -12.73 12.38
CA HIS A 563 19.66 -13.10 13.56
C HIS A 563 19.31 -12.32 14.84
N TRP A 564 18.34 -11.41 14.76
CA TRP A 564 17.95 -10.60 15.89
C TRP A 564 17.30 -11.44 17.01
N PRO A 565 17.36 -10.97 18.29
CA PRO A 565 16.73 -11.67 19.40
C PRO A 565 15.25 -11.93 19.18
N THR A 566 14.74 -13.00 19.74
CA THR A 566 13.31 -13.28 19.83
C THR A 566 12.68 -12.66 21.07
N LEU A 567 13.47 -12.28 22.07
CA LEU A 567 13.05 -11.57 23.27
C LEU A 567 13.24 -10.06 23.10
N GLY A 568 12.16 -9.29 23.10
CA GLY A 568 12.20 -7.82 22.93
C GLY A 568 13.08 -7.11 23.96
N MET A 569 13.12 -7.59 25.20
CA MET A 569 13.99 -7.06 26.25
C MET A 569 15.48 -7.13 25.90
N ASN A 570 15.93 -8.14 25.14
CA ASN A 570 17.32 -8.21 24.69
C ASN A 570 17.66 -7.14 23.65
N THR A 571 16.72 -6.85 22.75
CA THR A 571 16.81 -5.72 21.82
C THR A 571 16.90 -4.39 22.58
N LEU A 572 16.06 -4.19 23.60
CA LEU A 572 16.10 -2.97 24.42
C LEU A 572 17.42 -2.84 25.19
N ARG A 573 17.95 -3.91 25.75
CA ARG A 573 19.28 -3.92 26.41
C ARG A 573 20.40 -3.43 25.46
N TRP A 574 20.35 -3.90 24.21
CA TRP A 574 21.30 -3.47 23.18
C TRP A 574 21.10 -1.99 22.79
N ALA A 575 19.88 -1.58 22.56
CA ALA A 575 19.55 -0.22 22.17
C ALA A 575 19.90 0.81 23.26
N LYS A 576 19.56 0.50 24.54
CA LYS A 576 19.86 1.38 25.67
C LYS A 576 21.36 1.59 25.90
N LYS A 577 22.19 0.58 25.65
CA LYS A 577 23.66 0.75 25.68
C LYS A 577 24.17 1.78 24.69
N GLN A 578 23.42 2.10 23.65
CA GLN A 578 23.74 3.13 22.66
C GLN A 578 23.21 4.52 23.03
N GLY A 579 22.34 4.61 24.05
CA GLY A 579 21.63 5.82 24.42
C GLY A 579 20.34 6.05 23.62
N ALA A 580 19.78 4.99 23.03
CA ALA A 580 18.53 5.06 22.32
C ALA A 580 17.35 5.37 23.23
N VAL A 581 16.36 6.06 22.69
CA VAL A 581 15.05 6.27 23.29
C VAL A 581 14.09 5.28 22.64
N CYS A 582 13.44 4.46 23.44
CA CYS A 582 12.71 3.29 22.97
C CYS A 582 11.28 3.28 23.50
N GLY A 583 10.37 2.76 22.67
CA GLY A 583 8.99 2.51 23.08
C GLY A 583 8.32 1.51 22.14
N PRO A 584 7.14 1.00 22.51
CA PRO A 584 6.36 0.16 21.61
C PRO A 584 5.84 0.94 20.42
N ALA A 585 5.65 0.28 19.30
CA ALA A 585 4.87 0.79 18.18
C ALA A 585 3.39 0.40 18.33
N HIS A 586 2.47 1.20 17.79
CA HIS A 586 1.01 0.96 17.75
C HIS A 586 0.48 0.26 19.00
N SER A 587 0.70 0.87 20.14
CA SER A 587 0.61 0.26 21.48
C SER A 587 -0.72 -0.40 21.80
N ALA A 588 -1.84 0.09 21.23
CA ALA A 588 -3.18 -0.42 21.52
C ALA A 588 -3.76 -1.34 20.42
N ASN A 589 -2.99 -1.78 19.46
CA ASN A 589 -3.48 -2.49 18.26
C ASN A 589 -4.36 -3.72 18.62
N GLY A 590 -3.95 -4.56 19.56
CA GLY A 590 -4.74 -5.71 19.99
C GLY A 590 -6.00 -5.36 20.79
N LEU A 591 -6.10 -4.18 21.35
CA LEU A 591 -7.19 -3.73 22.23
C LEU A 591 -8.30 -2.97 21.50
N THR A 592 -8.04 -2.41 20.32
CA THR A 592 -8.98 -1.61 19.53
C THR A 592 -10.32 -2.32 19.31
N ARG A 593 -10.33 -3.64 19.14
CA ARG A 593 -11.55 -4.44 18.95
C ARG A 593 -12.52 -4.44 20.12
N TYR A 594 -12.10 -4.06 21.31
CA TYR A 594 -12.95 -3.98 22.51
C TYR A 594 -13.61 -2.62 22.66
N VAL A 595 -13.06 -1.59 22.05
CA VAL A 595 -13.61 -0.22 22.08
C VAL A 595 -14.95 -0.18 21.35
N GLY A 596 -15.90 0.56 21.91
CA GLY A 596 -17.29 0.61 21.40
C GLY A 596 -18.15 -0.59 21.76
N ARG A 597 -17.56 -1.71 22.21
CA ARG A 597 -18.28 -2.87 22.78
C ARG A 597 -18.51 -2.73 24.28
N VAL A 598 -17.76 -1.88 24.93
CA VAL A 598 -17.87 -1.52 26.34
C VAL A 598 -18.79 -0.31 26.44
N PRO A 599 -19.88 -0.32 27.20
CA PRO A 599 -20.88 0.75 27.22
C PRO A 599 -20.30 2.14 27.46
N ASP A 600 -19.32 2.28 28.34
CA ASP A 600 -18.70 3.55 28.71
C ASP A 600 -17.79 4.15 27.61
N THR A 601 -17.53 3.43 26.53
CA THR A 601 -16.64 3.88 25.45
C THR A 601 -17.37 4.16 24.14
N LYS A 602 -18.70 4.01 24.11
CA LYS A 602 -19.47 4.12 22.87
C LYS A 602 -19.42 5.53 22.24
N ASP A 603 -19.49 6.55 23.05
CA ASP A 603 -19.61 7.95 22.60
C ASP A 603 -18.44 8.85 23.08
N GLY A 604 -17.31 8.26 23.51
CA GLY A 604 -16.16 9.02 23.96
C GLY A 604 -15.23 8.25 24.89
N PRO A 605 -14.34 8.93 25.63
CA PRO A 605 -13.37 8.29 26.50
C PRO A 605 -14.02 7.58 27.68
N GLY A 606 -15.30 7.84 27.98
CA GLY A 606 -16.00 7.23 29.08
C GLY A 606 -15.28 7.40 30.41
N LYS A 607 -15.27 6.35 31.21
CA LYS A 607 -14.50 6.29 32.47
C LYS A 607 -13.17 5.59 32.22
N LEU A 608 -12.15 6.37 31.91
CA LEU A 608 -10.78 5.85 31.80
C LEU A 608 -10.01 6.05 33.12
N PRO A 609 -9.24 5.06 33.59
CA PRO A 609 -9.07 3.74 32.97
C PRO A 609 -10.33 2.87 33.07
N ASN A 610 -10.64 2.11 32.04
CA ASN A 610 -11.77 1.20 31.96
C ASN A 610 -11.32 -0.26 32.19
N PHE A 611 -11.78 -0.86 33.27
CA PHE A 611 -11.37 -2.20 33.70
C PHE A 611 -12.03 -3.33 32.88
N ASN A 612 -13.05 -3.02 32.09
CA ASN A 612 -13.70 -3.97 31.19
C ASN A 612 -12.99 -4.10 29.85
N ILE A 613 -12.09 -3.18 29.51
CA ILE A 613 -11.13 -3.38 28.42
C ILE A 613 -10.06 -4.32 28.95
N PRO A 614 -9.91 -5.53 28.40
CA PRO A 614 -9.00 -6.52 28.99
C PRO A 614 -7.56 -6.07 28.92
N ALA A 615 -6.75 -6.53 29.85
CA ALA A 615 -5.31 -6.53 29.66
C ALA A 615 -4.98 -7.28 28.37
N TYR A 616 -3.97 -6.85 27.68
CA TYR A 616 -3.65 -7.22 26.34
C TYR A 616 -3.73 -8.70 25.95
N ASP A 617 -4.07 -8.99 24.72
CA ASP A 617 -4.26 -10.30 24.13
C ASP A 617 -3.82 -10.49 22.67
N GLY A 618 -3.04 -9.59 22.09
CA GLY A 618 -2.66 -9.66 20.66
C GLY A 618 -1.23 -9.23 20.32
N ILE A 619 -0.87 -9.31 19.04
CA ILE A 619 0.50 -9.07 18.55
C ILE A 619 0.95 -7.60 18.70
N GLY A 620 0.01 -6.66 18.62
CA GLY A 620 0.34 -5.25 18.64
C GLY A 620 0.79 -4.73 20.00
N ALA A 621 0.20 -5.22 21.07
CA ALA A 621 0.67 -4.80 22.37
C ALA A 621 1.83 -5.67 22.76
N ASN A 622 2.77 -5.19 22.78
CA ASN A 622 4.06 -5.57 23.11
C ASN A 622 4.16 -5.83 24.59
N GLU A 623 5.29 -6.22 24.99
CA GLU A 623 5.61 -6.45 26.38
C GLU A 623 5.75 -5.15 27.18
N LEU A 624 5.08 -4.06 26.78
CA LEU A 624 5.21 -2.76 27.45
C LEU A 624 4.99 -2.87 28.95
N ILE A 625 3.99 -3.66 29.37
CA ILE A 625 3.70 -3.88 30.79
C ILE A 625 4.88 -4.56 31.53
N VAL A 626 5.66 -5.39 30.83
CA VAL A 626 6.90 -5.99 31.36
C VAL A 626 8.05 -5.00 31.28
N GLN A 627 8.21 -4.34 30.14
CA GLN A 627 9.30 -3.40 29.84
C GLN A 627 9.30 -2.20 30.78
N ASP A 628 8.11 -1.67 31.11
CA ASP A 628 7.92 -0.53 32.02
C ASP A 628 8.49 -0.76 33.44
N THR A 629 8.59 -2.03 33.85
CA THR A 629 9.12 -2.39 35.17
C THR A 629 10.65 -2.43 35.23
N HIS A 630 11.33 -2.34 34.08
CA HIS A 630 12.77 -2.55 33.99
C HIS A 630 13.55 -1.26 33.83
N GLN A 631 14.72 -1.23 34.47
CA GLN A 631 15.74 -0.21 34.27
C GLN A 631 16.98 -0.85 33.64
N LEU A 632 17.50 -0.26 32.59
CA LEU A 632 18.62 -0.80 31.81
C LEU A 632 19.80 0.19 31.79
N PRO A 633 21.05 -0.31 31.79
CA PRO A 633 22.21 0.56 31.75
C PRO A 633 22.35 1.28 30.38
N GLY A 634 22.54 2.57 30.45
CA GLY A 634 22.89 3.41 29.31
C GLY A 634 24.40 3.45 29.04
N PRO A 635 24.87 4.23 28.05
CA PRO A 635 26.30 4.35 27.69
C PRO A 635 27.16 5.00 28.80
N ASP A 636 26.54 5.74 29.71
CA ASP A 636 27.20 6.40 30.87
C ASP A 636 27.15 5.53 32.14
N GLY A 637 26.64 4.30 32.04
CA GLY A 637 26.49 3.37 33.16
C GLY A 637 25.33 3.65 34.10
N LYS A 638 24.58 4.73 33.87
CA LYS A 638 23.34 5.00 34.63
C LYS A 638 22.21 4.12 34.15
N LEU A 639 21.21 3.96 34.99
CA LEU A 639 20.02 3.20 34.69
C LEU A 639 18.94 4.11 34.07
N TYR A 640 18.35 3.64 32.98
CA TYR A 640 17.27 4.29 32.23
C TYR A 640 16.08 3.33 32.10
N PRO A 641 14.84 3.82 32.01
CA PRO A 641 13.70 2.97 31.71
C PRO A 641 13.93 2.13 30.44
N ALA A 642 13.53 0.88 30.44
CA ALA A 642 13.63 0.05 29.25
C ALA A 642 12.72 0.59 28.13
N ALA A 643 11.48 1.02 28.46
CA ALA A 643 10.59 1.79 27.62
C ALA A 643 10.49 3.23 28.14
N ASP A 644 10.80 4.22 27.30
CA ASP A 644 10.71 5.64 27.63
C ASP A 644 9.31 6.20 27.40
N PHE A 645 8.61 5.68 26.37
CA PHE A 645 7.29 6.19 25.97
C PHE A 645 6.35 5.06 25.57
N ILE A 646 5.06 5.35 25.62
CA ILE A 646 3.98 4.63 24.93
C ILE A 646 3.65 5.37 23.64
N SER A 647 3.51 4.65 22.54
CA SER A 647 3.03 5.20 21.27
C SER A 647 1.53 5.47 21.31
N THR A 648 1.15 6.61 20.77
CA THR A 648 -0.25 7.05 20.69
C THR A 648 -0.49 7.75 19.36
N MET A 649 -1.75 8.01 19.02
CA MET A 649 -2.20 8.81 17.88
C MET A 649 -2.31 8.05 16.52
N ASP A 650 -2.00 6.79 16.45
CA ASP A 650 -2.15 5.97 15.24
C ASP A 650 -3.25 4.90 15.35
N THR A 651 -3.59 4.47 16.57
CA THR A 651 -4.64 3.49 16.82
C THR A 651 -5.86 4.13 17.49
N ASP A 652 -6.67 3.36 18.21
CA ASP A 652 -7.84 3.90 18.90
C ASP A 652 -7.45 4.64 20.19
N ARG A 653 -7.80 5.91 20.30
CA ARG A 653 -7.45 6.80 21.41
C ARG A 653 -7.90 6.30 22.78
N ILE A 654 -9.05 5.64 22.83
CA ILE A 654 -9.59 5.09 24.08
C ILE A 654 -8.71 3.93 24.55
N ALA A 655 -8.35 3.03 23.63
CA ALA A 655 -7.51 1.89 23.94
C ALA A 655 -6.08 2.31 24.36
N GLU A 656 -5.48 3.29 23.65
CA GLU A 656 -4.16 3.86 23.94
C GLU A 656 -4.13 4.49 25.34
N PHE A 657 -5.05 5.40 25.59
CA PHE A 657 -5.11 6.10 26.89
C PHE A 657 -5.52 5.17 28.04
N ASN A 658 -6.34 4.15 27.77
CA ASN A 658 -6.67 3.15 28.76
C ASN A 658 -5.43 2.42 29.27
N MET A 659 -4.59 1.92 28.37
CA MET A 659 -3.34 1.23 28.72
C MET A 659 -2.40 2.17 29.48
N TRP A 660 -2.20 3.37 28.96
CA TRP A 660 -1.32 4.36 29.58
C TRP A 660 -1.78 4.73 30.99
N TYR A 661 -3.08 4.94 31.20
CA TYR A 661 -3.63 5.32 32.50
C TYR A 661 -3.53 4.19 33.55
N HIS A 662 -3.68 2.93 33.14
CA HIS A 662 -3.41 1.80 34.02
C HIS A 662 -1.96 1.77 34.52
N LEU A 663 -0.99 1.99 33.60
CA LEU A 663 0.43 2.07 33.95
C LEU A 663 0.71 3.25 34.89
N LEU A 664 0.24 4.45 34.59
CA LEU A 664 0.41 5.65 35.41
C LEU A 664 -0.20 5.47 36.81
N ASN A 665 -1.37 4.82 36.89
CA ASN A 665 -2.03 4.53 38.15
C ASN A 665 -1.27 3.53 39.03
N SER A 666 -0.45 2.66 38.42
CA SER A 666 0.45 1.76 39.16
C SER A 666 1.73 2.47 39.63
N GLY A 667 1.96 3.72 39.23
CA GLY A 667 3.12 4.52 39.61
C GLY A 667 4.21 4.60 38.53
N SER A 668 3.94 4.10 37.34
CA SER A 668 4.82 4.27 36.16
C SER A 668 5.08 5.75 35.86
N ARG A 669 6.25 6.02 35.30
CA ARG A 669 6.68 7.35 34.82
C ARG A 669 6.74 7.44 33.30
N ILE A 670 6.16 6.47 32.60
CA ILE A 670 6.18 6.37 31.14
C ILE A 670 5.50 7.57 30.47
N LYS A 671 6.06 8.07 29.40
CA LYS A 671 5.59 9.23 28.63
C LYS A 671 4.74 8.78 27.44
N ALA A 672 3.94 9.70 26.87
CA ALA A 672 3.30 9.48 25.57
C ALA A 672 4.09 10.17 24.46
N SER A 673 4.14 9.53 23.30
CA SER A 673 4.68 10.10 22.05
C SER A 673 3.74 9.79 20.89
N GLY A 674 3.67 10.70 19.90
CA GLY A 674 2.74 10.61 18.77
C GLY A 674 3.39 10.00 17.53
N GLU A 675 2.66 9.08 16.88
CA GLU A 675 3.08 8.40 15.66
C GLU A 675 1.93 8.24 14.67
N THR A 676 2.26 7.89 13.41
CA THR A 676 1.28 7.52 12.39
C THR A 676 1.46 6.11 11.88
N ASP A 677 2.61 5.51 12.03
CA ASP A 677 3.00 4.28 11.32
C ASP A 677 2.69 4.39 9.81
N PHE A 678 2.95 5.60 9.25
CA PHE A 678 2.73 5.83 7.82
C PHE A 678 3.66 4.93 6.99
N PRO A 679 3.18 4.26 5.95
CA PRO A 679 1.81 4.19 5.45
C PRO A 679 1.02 2.96 5.95
N CYS A 680 1.54 2.21 6.92
CA CYS A 680 0.99 0.90 7.30
C CYS A 680 -0.33 1.01 8.08
N ILE A 681 -0.44 1.93 9.03
CA ILE A 681 -1.70 2.21 9.75
C ILE A 681 -2.36 3.46 9.18
N SER A 682 -1.65 4.58 9.05
CA SER A 682 -2.16 5.83 8.51
C SER A 682 -1.61 6.08 7.10
N GLY A 683 -2.25 5.52 6.08
CA GLY A 683 -1.81 5.66 4.67
C GLY A 683 -2.05 7.03 4.04
N GLU A 684 -2.79 7.94 4.68
CA GLU A 684 -3.16 9.21 4.06
C GLU A 684 -2.01 10.21 4.08
N ARG A 685 -1.42 10.48 5.25
CA ARG A 685 -0.42 11.55 5.44
C ARG A 685 0.55 11.21 6.57
N VAL A 686 1.78 11.64 6.46
CA VAL A 686 2.72 11.65 7.59
C VAL A 686 2.28 12.69 8.63
N GLY A 687 2.50 12.42 9.90
CA GLY A 687 2.23 13.38 10.96
C GLY A 687 0.74 13.69 11.20
N MET A 688 -0.17 12.77 10.91
CA MET A 688 -1.57 12.87 11.38
C MET A 688 -1.66 12.64 12.89
N GLY A 689 -0.73 11.87 13.46
CA GLY A 689 -0.42 11.78 14.86
C GLY A 689 0.96 12.37 15.11
N ARG A 690 1.09 13.35 15.98
CA ARG A 690 2.32 14.10 16.23
C ARG A 690 2.67 14.18 17.70
N VAL A 691 3.96 14.22 17.98
CA VAL A 691 4.47 14.71 19.25
C VAL A 691 5.08 16.10 19.04
N TYR A 692 4.76 17.03 19.92
CA TYR A 692 5.34 18.38 19.97
C TYR A 692 6.27 18.46 21.16
N VAL A 693 7.54 18.68 20.90
CA VAL A 693 8.60 18.75 21.91
C VAL A 693 9.09 20.18 22.09
N LYS A 694 9.15 20.64 23.32
CA LYS A 694 9.71 21.96 23.66
C LYS A 694 11.23 21.91 23.63
N LEU A 695 11.84 22.73 22.79
CA LEU A 695 13.29 22.94 22.76
C LEU A 695 13.62 24.40 23.04
N ASP A 696 14.70 24.61 23.74
CA ASP A 696 15.30 25.92 23.92
C ASP A 696 16.25 26.18 22.72
N GLY A 697 15.83 27.04 21.78
CA GLY A 697 16.57 27.39 20.56
C GLY A 697 16.21 26.55 19.32
N ALA A 698 17.16 26.42 18.39
CA ALA A 698 16.93 25.74 17.12
C ALA A 698 16.64 24.26 17.29
N VAL A 699 15.90 23.71 16.31
CA VAL A 699 15.59 22.27 16.24
C VAL A 699 16.88 21.46 16.13
N ASP A 700 16.93 20.39 16.91
CA ASP A 700 18.02 19.41 16.93
C ASP A 700 17.40 18.04 17.21
N PHE A 701 17.78 17.04 16.42
CA PHE A 701 17.16 15.70 16.50
C PHE A 701 17.40 15.02 17.84
N ASP A 702 18.63 15.03 18.33
CA ASP A 702 18.98 14.32 19.57
C ASP A 702 18.33 14.95 20.81
N ARG A 703 18.25 16.30 20.84
CA ARG A 703 17.52 17.03 21.89
C ARG A 703 16.02 16.82 21.79
N TRP A 704 15.47 16.71 20.58
CA TRP A 704 14.06 16.46 20.36
C TRP A 704 13.68 15.05 20.88
N VAL A 705 14.47 14.03 20.51
CA VAL A 705 14.27 12.66 21.02
C VAL A 705 14.44 12.60 22.55
N GLN A 706 15.40 13.33 23.11
CA GLN A 706 15.57 13.43 24.56
C GLN A 706 14.34 14.07 25.22
N GLY A 707 13.76 15.09 24.60
CA GLY A 707 12.55 15.75 25.10
C GLY A 707 11.34 14.81 25.15
N ILE A 708 11.25 13.79 24.30
CA ILE A 708 10.25 12.70 24.41
C ILE A 708 10.50 11.91 25.71
N ALA A 709 11.73 11.45 25.93
CA ALA A 709 12.09 10.67 27.10
C ALA A 709 11.88 11.46 28.41
N ASP A 710 12.15 12.75 28.39
CA ASP A 710 11.94 13.64 29.55
C ASP A 710 10.46 14.00 29.77
N GLY A 711 9.59 13.74 28.77
CA GLY A 711 8.18 14.15 28.79
C GLY A 711 8.00 15.67 28.63
N ARG A 712 8.96 16.37 28.06
CA ARG A 712 8.87 17.80 27.70
C ARG A 712 8.06 17.96 26.41
N SER A 713 6.90 17.29 26.37
CA SER A 713 6.12 17.12 25.15
C SER A 713 4.63 16.93 25.43
N TYR A 714 3.83 17.15 24.38
CA TYR A 714 2.44 16.73 24.30
C TYR A 714 2.19 16.04 22.96
N VAL A 715 1.17 15.20 22.89
CA VAL A 715 0.73 14.54 21.66
C VAL A 715 -0.50 15.25 21.09
N SER A 716 -0.61 15.32 19.75
CA SER A 716 -1.73 15.97 19.08
C SER A 716 -1.86 15.51 17.63
N ASP A 717 -3.06 15.66 17.06
CA ASP A 717 -3.33 15.58 15.61
C ASP A 717 -3.02 16.91 14.87
N GLY A 718 -2.46 17.88 15.58
CA GLY A 718 -2.12 19.20 15.05
C GLY A 718 -3.27 20.18 14.93
N GLN A 719 -4.50 19.79 15.34
CA GLN A 719 -5.67 20.66 15.33
C GLN A 719 -5.90 21.32 16.70
N VAL A 720 -5.28 20.80 17.74
CA VAL A 720 -5.30 21.33 19.12
C VAL A 720 -3.89 21.34 19.71
N HIS A 721 -3.51 22.42 20.34
CA HIS A 721 -2.21 22.58 20.97
C HIS A 721 -2.36 22.89 22.47
N LEU A 722 -1.52 22.26 23.31
CA LEU A 722 -1.46 22.39 24.77
C LEU A 722 -0.03 22.78 25.17
N MET A 723 0.30 24.04 24.93
CA MET A 723 1.68 24.56 25.01
C MET A 723 1.99 25.20 26.37
N ASP A 724 3.27 25.30 26.67
CA ASP A 724 3.84 26.01 27.84
C ASP A 724 3.16 25.63 29.16
N THR A 725 2.84 24.32 29.30
CA THR A 725 2.14 23.80 30.47
C THR A 725 3.05 23.84 31.71
N GLN A 726 2.58 24.51 32.76
CA GLN A 726 3.25 24.65 34.06
C GLN A 726 2.31 24.17 35.15
N ALA A 727 2.87 23.50 36.14
CA ALA A 727 2.16 23.13 37.34
C ALA A 727 2.72 23.87 38.56
N THR A 728 1.84 24.41 39.42
CA THR A 728 2.18 25.09 40.68
C THR A 728 1.61 24.31 41.85
N ALA A 729 2.47 23.95 42.79
CA ALA A 729 2.16 23.31 44.05
C ALA A 729 2.79 24.12 45.19
N GLY A 730 1.97 24.71 46.09
CA GLY A 730 2.45 25.66 47.10
C GLY A 730 3.22 26.85 46.44
N ALA A 731 4.47 27.04 46.83
CA ALA A 731 5.33 28.10 46.27
C ALA A 731 6.14 27.65 45.04
N LYS A 732 6.17 26.36 44.68
CA LYS A 732 6.95 25.82 43.57
C LYS A 732 6.14 25.79 42.26
N THR A 733 6.69 26.37 41.21
CA THR A 733 6.17 26.25 39.85
C THR A 733 7.18 25.49 39.02
N LEU A 734 6.72 24.53 38.23
CA LEU A 734 7.53 23.65 37.39
C LEU A 734 6.97 23.57 35.97
N GLU A 735 7.83 23.69 34.97
CA GLU A 735 7.47 23.44 33.57
C GLU A 735 7.40 21.92 33.31
N LEU A 736 6.50 21.52 32.38
CA LEU A 736 6.38 20.14 31.92
C LEU A 736 7.72 19.59 31.40
N GLY A 737 8.12 18.43 31.89
CA GLY A 737 9.35 17.73 31.49
C GLY A 737 10.61 18.20 32.22
N LYS A 738 10.56 19.25 33.04
CA LYS A 738 11.66 19.63 33.91
C LYS A 738 11.59 18.90 35.25
N GLU A 739 12.74 18.59 35.81
CA GLU A 739 12.87 17.91 37.12
C GLU A 739 11.98 16.65 37.25
N GLY A 740 11.89 15.86 36.11
CA GLY A 740 11.02 14.67 36.06
C GLY A 740 9.52 14.97 36.17
N SER A 741 9.10 16.24 36.00
CA SER A 741 7.72 16.71 36.19
C SER A 741 7.19 16.44 37.60
N GLU A 742 8.05 16.38 38.62
CA GLU A 742 7.67 15.98 40.00
C GLU A 742 7.53 17.17 40.94
N LEU A 743 6.43 17.19 41.69
CA LEU A 743 6.07 18.21 42.64
C LEU A 743 5.65 17.56 43.96
N ALA A 744 6.00 18.20 45.06
CA ALA A 744 5.50 17.82 46.41
C ALA A 744 4.33 18.74 46.80
N LEU A 745 3.32 18.17 47.44
CA LEU A 745 2.14 18.88 47.85
C LEU A 745 1.64 18.31 49.22
N ALA A 746 1.13 19.14 50.09
CA ALA A 746 0.46 18.67 51.29
C ALA A 746 -0.94 18.11 50.94
N LYS A 747 -1.42 17.15 51.70
CA LYS A 747 -2.74 16.54 51.49
C LYS A 747 -3.84 17.60 51.47
N GLY A 748 -4.72 17.55 50.49
CA GLY A 748 -5.86 18.47 50.34
C GLY A 748 -5.51 19.84 49.76
N GLU A 749 -4.22 20.15 49.56
CA GLU A 749 -3.83 21.38 48.82
C GLU A 749 -4.13 21.24 47.34
N LYS A 750 -4.28 22.40 46.69
CA LYS A 750 -4.58 22.45 45.23
C LYS A 750 -3.33 22.46 44.41
N ILE A 751 -3.32 21.61 43.38
CA ILE A 751 -2.46 21.79 42.20
C ILE A 751 -3.11 22.78 41.24
N ARG A 752 -2.31 23.69 40.64
CA ARG A 752 -2.74 24.61 39.58
C ARG A 752 -1.95 24.33 38.31
N LEU A 753 -2.65 24.13 37.21
CA LEU A 753 -2.03 24.02 35.90
C LEU A 753 -2.38 25.25 35.08
N ASN A 754 -1.35 25.94 34.59
CA ASN A 754 -1.45 27.02 33.64
C ASN A 754 -0.83 26.61 32.30
N LEU A 755 -1.53 26.86 31.20
CA LEU A 755 -1.07 26.50 29.86
C LEU A 755 -1.61 27.46 28.81
N LYS A 756 -0.94 27.53 27.67
CA LYS A 756 -1.45 28.13 26.46
C LYS A 756 -2.13 27.07 25.59
N ALA A 757 -3.43 27.23 25.36
CA ALA A 757 -4.18 26.33 24.52
C ALA A 757 -4.69 27.01 23.25
N SER A 758 -4.69 26.28 22.14
CA SER A 758 -5.21 26.75 20.84
C SER A 758 -5.95 25.58 20.17
N ALA A 759 -7.04 25.87 19.49
CA ALA A 759 -7.78 24.89 18.70
C ALA A 759 -8.28 25.50 17.40
N TYR A 760 -8.21 24.75 16.29
CA TYR A 760 -8.83 25.09 15.03
C TYR A 760 -9.52 23.85 14.44
N LEU A 761 -10.83 23.78 14.60
CA LEU A 761 -11.62 22.62 14.19
C LEU A 761 -12.77 23.04 13.27
N ASN A 762 -12.85 22.41 12.10
CA ASN A 762 -13.91 22.71 11.15
C ASN A 762 -15.28 22.28 11.73
N GLY A 763 -16.17 23.27 11.92
CA GLY A 763 -17.53 23.07 12.42
C GLY A 763 -17.69 23.01 13.95
N ALA A 764 -16.62 22.89 14.72
CA ALA A 764 -16.69 22.99 16.20
C ALA A 764 -16.58 24.46 16.63
N LYS A 765 -17.46 24.90 17.53
CA LYS A 765 -17.39 26.24 18.15
C LYS A 765 -16.45 26.24 19.36
N THR A 766 -16.53 25.25 20.19
CA THR A 766 -15.71 25.07 21.39
C THR A 766 -15.30 23.60 21.58
N VAL A 767 -14.24 23.38 22.35
CA VAL A 767 -13.79 22.06 22.79
C VAL A 767 -13.52 22.08 24.30
N PRO A 768 -13.79 20.98 25.03
CA PRO A 768 -13.50 20.91 26.45
C PRO A 768 -12.00 20.67 26.69
N VAL A 769 -11.35 21.52 27.48
CA VAL A 769 -10.03 21.34 28.03
C VAL A 769 -10.18 20.76 29.43
N GLU A 770 -9.79 19.52 29.61
CA GLU A 770 -10.00 18.75 30.83
C GLU A 770 -8.72 18.65 31.67
N LEU A 771 -8.80 18.92 32.94
CA LEU A 771 -7.79 18.55 33.94
C LEU A 771 -8.04 17.12 34.40
N ILE A 772 -7.08 16.26 34.17
CA ILE A 772 -7.15 14.83 34.50
C ILE A 772 -6.33 14.54 35.76
N VAL A 773 -6.93 13.89 36.74
CA VAL A 773 -6.25 13.34 37.93
C VAL A 773 -6.47 11.83 37.96
N ASN A 774 -5.40 11.05 37.88
CA ASN A 774 -5.45 9.58 37.86
C ASN A 774 -6.38 8.98 36.77
N GLY A 775 -6.55 9.70 35.65
CA GLY A 775 -7.37 9.31 34.52
C GLY A 775 -8.75 9.96 34.46
N TYR A 776 -9.24 10.52 35.56
CA TYR A 776 -10.58 11.10 35.59
C TYR A 776 -10.55 12.62 35.43
N PRO A 777 -11.46 13.21 34.64
CA PRO A 777 -11.59 14.66 34.54
C PRO A 777 -12.15 15.22 35.88
N VAL A 778 -11.44 16.19 36.47
CA VAL A 778 -11.81 16.84 37.74
C VAL A 778 -12.14 18.31 37.58
N ALA A 779 -11.71 18.94 36.52
CA ALA A 779 -12.07 20.29 36.11
C ALA A 779 -12.07 20.42 34.60
N THR A 780 -12.95 21.26 34.04
CA THR A 780 -13.09 21.48 32.62
C THR A 780 -13.27 22.97 32.32
N LYS A 781 -12.64 23.43 31.24
CA LYS A 781 -12.87 24.77 30.65
C LYS A 781 -13.10 24.63 29.14
N GLU A 782 -14.04 25.44 28.63
CA GLU A 782 -14.29 25.53 27.20
C GLU A 782 -13.22 26.39 26.50
N LEU A 783 -12.64 25.87 25.40
CA LEU A 783 -11.73 26.55 24.52
C LEU A 783 -12.45 26.82 23.18
N VAL A 784 -12.51 28.09 22.75
CA VAL A 784 -13.04 28.41 21.42
C VAL A 784 -12.09 27.91 20.35
N ALA A 785 -12.64 27.19 19.36
CA ALA A 785 -11.88 26.53 18.27
C ALA A 785 -11.70 27.44 17.04
N ASP A 786 -11.24 28.69 17.27
CA ASP A 786 -11.05 29.74 16.25
C ASP A 786 -9.59 29.99 15.85
N GLY A 787 -8.68 29.15 16.33
CA GLY A 787 -7.23 29.25 16.06
C GLY A 787 -6.50 30.23 16.99
N GLN A 788 -7.18 30.95 17.86
CA GLN A 788 -6.54 31.90 18.78
C GLN A 788 -5.95 31.18 20.01
N THR A 789 -4.75 31.59 20.40
CA THR A 789 -4.12 31.09 21.62
C THR A 789 -4.71 31.79 22.86
N ARG A 790 -5.09 30.98 23.86
CA ARG A 790 -5.64 31.43 25.11
C ARG A 790 -4.92 30.82 26.30
N GLU A 791 -4.78 31.58 27.35
CA GLU A 791 -4.31 31.06 28.64
C GLU A 791 -5.46 30.32 29.35
N ILE A 792 -5.18 29.13 29.79
CA ILE A 792 -6.11 28.24 30.52
C ILE A 792 -5.51 27.95 31.89
N LEU A 793 -6.24 28.28 32.91
CA LEU A 793 -5.92 27.91 34.31
C LEU A 793 -6.91 26.88 34.79
N LEU A 794 -6.42 25.73 35.25
CA LEU A 794 -7.19 24.65 35.84
C LEU A 794 -6.65 24.34 37.26
N GLU A 795 -7.53 23.97 38.18
CA GLU A 795 -7.16 23.65 39.54
C GLU A 795 -7.89 22.40 40.03
N ALA A 796 -7.23 21.61 40.87
CA ALA A 796 -7.85 20.50 41.59
C ALA A 796 -7.20 20.27 42.95
N PRO A 797 -7.95 19.89 44.02
CA PRO A 797 -7.38 19.42 45.26
C PRO A 797 -6.76 18.03 45.05
N ILE A 798 -5.64 17.76 45.75
CA ILE A 798 -4.93 16.46 45.67
C ILE A 798 -4.92 15.83 47.03
N GLU A 799 -5.65 14.74 47.20
CA GLU A 799 -5.80 14.02 48.48
C GLU A 799 -4.73 12.95 48.74
N LYS A 800 -4.14 12.44 47.66
CA LYS A 800 -3.07 11.44 47.70
C LYS A 800 -2.14 11.62 46.50
N SER A 801 -0.97 11.02 46.55
CA SER A 801 -0.01 11.06 45.47
C SER A 801 -0.68 10.65 44.16
N SER A 802 -0.59 11.50 43.16
CA SER A 802 -1.37 11.40 41.89
C SER A 802 -0.55 11.85 40.68
N TRP A 803 -0.87 11.35 39.52
CA TRP A 803 -0.47 11.98 38.27
C TRP A 803 -1.57 12.91 37.78
N VAL A 804 -1.15 14.00 37.12
CA VAL A 804 -2.03 15.08 36.66
C VAL A 804 -1.66 15.50 35.24
N ALA A 805 -2.64 15.62 34.36
CA ALA A 805 -2.41 16.01 32.97
C ALA A 805 -3.56 16.87 32.44
N VAL A 806 -3.37 17.46 31.27
CA VAL A 806 -4.43 18.16 30.52
C VAL A 806 -4.68 17.43 29.22
N ARG A 807 -5.97 17.26 28.88
CA ARG A 807 -6.35 16.70 27.57
C ARG A 807 -7.48 17.49 26.90
N VAL A 808 -7.53 17.40 25.58
CA VAL A 808 -8.68 17.73 24.74
C VAL A 808 -8.97 16.50 23.88
N PHE A 809 -9.88 15.66 24.36
CA PHE A 809 -10.16 14.39 23.69
C PHE A 809 -10.93 14.59 22.37
N PRO A 810 -10.61 13.87 21.28
CA PRO A 810 -9.51 12.90 21.07
C PRO A 810 -8.21 13.54 20.53
N HIS A 811 -8.13 14.88 20.47
CA HIS A 811 -7.18 15.64 19.67
C HIS A 811 -5.80 15.81 20.30
N ALA A 812 -5.72 16.06 21.63
CA ALA A 812 -4.45 16.36 22.26
C ALA A 812 -4.39 15.92 23.73
N HIS A 813 -3.18 15.58 24.20
CA HIS A 813 -2.90 15.19 25.58
C HIS A 813 -1.47 15.59 25.99
N THR A 814 -1.30 16.27 27.15
CA THR A 814 0.02 16.57 27.69
C THR A 814 0.62 15.32 28.34
N ASN A 815 1.94 15.26 28.45
CA ASN A 815 2.56 14.36 29.42
C ASN A 815 2.16 14.76 30.85
N PRO A 816 2.23 13.84 31.86
CA PRO A 816 1.75 14.12 33.21
C PRO A 816 2.79 14.85 34.07
N PHE A 817 2.28 15.61 35.03
CA PHE A 817 2.99 15.95 36.27
C PHE A 817 2.72 14.87 37.30
N PHE A 818 3.70 14.63 38.17
CA PHE A 818 3.63 13.65 39.24
C PHE A 818 3.64 14.39 40.59
N VAL A 819 2.52 14.38 41.27
CA VAL A 819 2.33 15.10 42.56
C VAL A 819 2.45 14.11 43.68
N LEU A 820 3.47 14.27 44.49
CA LEU A 820 3.71 13.43 45.67
C LEU A 820 3.16 14.10 46.94
N VAL A 821 2.27 13.42 47.64
CA VAL A 821 1.74 13.80 48.93
C VAL A 821 2.51 13.04 50.01
N ASP A 822 3.07 13.77 50.98
CA ASP A 822 3.87 13.24 52.07
C ASP A 822 5.06 12.37 51.60
N GLY A 823 5.59 12.65 50.41
CA GLY A 823 6.70 11.89 49.80
C GLY A 823 6.35 10.43 49.43
N LYS A 824 5.08 10.06 49.45
CA LYS A 824 4.64 8.69 49.10
C LYS A 824 4.60 8.48 47.61
N PRO A 825 4.92 7.28 47.11
CA PRO A 825 4.81 6.97 45.70
C PRO A 825 3.35 7.01 45.20
N ILE A 826 3.16 7.21 43.89
CA ILE A 826 1.83 7.15 43.28
C ILE A 826 1.33 5.71 43.31
N ARG A 827 0.22 5.47 43.98
CA ARG A 827 -0.53 4.22 44.03
C ARG A 827 -2.01 4.56 43.92
N ALA A 828 -2.37 5.00 42.69
CA ALA A 828 -3.66 5.63 42.46
C ALA A 828 -4.82 4.64 42.57
N ASN A 829 -4.64 3.42 42.05
CA ASN A 829 -5.71 2.43 41.98
C ASN A 829 -5.16 1.00 41.97
N ALA A 830 -5.55 0.19 42.97
CA ALA A 830 -5.16 -1.22 43.07
C ALA A 830 -5.68 -2.09 41.91
N ASP A 831 -6.84 -1.77 41.33
CA ASP A 831 -7.39 -2.54 40.20
C ASP A 831 -6.60 -2.27 38.91
N SER A 832 -6.01 -1.06 38.74
CA SER A 832 -5.06 -0.80 37.68
C SER A 832 -3.80 -1.68 37.81
N VAL A 833 -3.30 -1.86 39.02
CA VAL A 833 -2.15 -2.75 39.27
C VAL A 833 -2.49 -4.21 38.96
N LYS A 834 -3.70 -4.67 39.36
CA LYS A 834 -4.20 -6.01 39.00
C LYS A 834 -4.31 -6.16 37.47
N TRP A 835 -4.80 -5.13 36.78
CA TRP A 835 -4.89 -5.12 35.33
C TRP A 835 -3.49 -5.29 34.67
N CYS A 836 -2.49 -4.55 35.17
CA CYS A 836 -1.10 -4.71 34.70
C CYS A 836 -0.57 -6.12 34.98
N LEU A 837 -0.83 -6.68 36.16
CA LEU A 837 -0.41 -8.05 36.52
C LEU A 837 -1.08 -9.09 35.58
N MET A 838 -2.37 -8.94 35.33
CA MET A 838 -3.07 -9.79 34.33
C MET A 838 -2.44 -9.65 32.93
N GLY A 839 -2.01 -8.44 32.56
CA GLY A 839 -1.29 -8.20 31.29
C GLY A 839 0.03 -8.95 31.21
N VAL A 840 0.82 -8.98 32.32
CA VAL A 840 2.06 -9.77 32.38
C VAL A 840 1.77 -11.26 32.15
N GLU A 841 0.71 -11.81 32.79
CA GLU A 841 0.35 -13.22 32.63
C GLU A 841 -0.16 -13.52 31.23
N GLN A 842 -0.96 -12.62 30.66
CA GLN A 842 -1.45 -12.77 29.30
C GLN A 842 -0.31 -12.74 28.27
N CYS A 843 0.63 -11.81 28.42
CA CYS A 843 1.80 -11.73 27.53
C CYS A 843 2.66 -12.99 27.65
N TRP A 844 2.95 -13.46 28.87
CA TRP A 844 3.70 -14.69 29.07
C TRP A 844 3.06 -15.88 28.35
N LYS A 845 1.76 -16.09 28.59
CA LYS A 845 0.99 -17.18 27.99
C LYS A 845 1.01 -17.12 26.47
N ALA A 846 0.89 -15.92 25.89
CA ALA A 846 0.84 -15.74 24.42
C ALA A 846 2.20 -15.91 23.75
N LYS A 847 3.31 -15.62 24.46
CA LYS A 847 4.62 -15.39 23.85
C LYS A 847 5.71 -16.39 24.22
N VAL A 848 5.58 -17.10 25.34
CA VAL A 848 6.63 -18.00 25.88
C VAL A 848 7.15 -19.02 24.85
N ASN A 849 6.28 -19.53 23.97
CA ASN A 849 6.64 -20.51 22.96
C ASN A 849 7.38 -19.92 21.75
N ASN A 850 7.34 -18.60 21.59
CA ASN A 850 7.99 -17.90 20.47
C ASN A 850 9.44 -17.52 20.77
N TYR A 851 9.86 -17.57 22.05
CA TYR A 851 11.23 -17.28 22.40
C TYR A 851 12.17 -18.41 21.98
N ALA A 852 13.31 -18.07 21.42
CA ALA A 852 14.39 -19.00 21.14
C ALA A 852 14.82 -19.71 22.43
N GLN A 853 15.19 -20.98 22.31
CA GLN A 853 15.54 -21.82 23.46
C GLN A 853 16.59 -21.16 24.37
N ALA A 854 17.59 -20.51 23.78
CA ALA A 854 18.67 -19.82 24.50
C ALA A 854 18.21 -18.58 25.26
N GLU A 855 17.05 -18.02 24.94
CA GLU A 855 16.52 -16.80 25.55
C GLU A 855 15.42 -17.06 26.61
N ARG A 856 14.90 -18.28 26.71
CA ARG A 856 13.74 -18.62 27.56
C ARG A 856 13.98 -18.39 29.05
N GLU A 857 15.17 -18.69 29.55
CA GLU A 857 15.53 -18.44 30.93
C GLU A 857 15.55 -16.94 31.24
N GLN A 858 16.11 -16.13 30.34
CA GLN A 858 16.12 -14.69 30.48
C GLN A 858 14.71 -14.11 30.38
N ALA A 859 13.90 -14.58 29.44
CA ALA A 859 12.51 -14.19 29.31
C ALA A 859 11.73 -14.48 30.61
N LYS A 860 11.91 -15.69 31.18
CA LYS A 860 11.28 -16.04 32.44
C LYS A 860 11.71 -15.10 33.58
N ALA A 861 13.00 -14.78 33.65
CA ALA A 861 13.53 -13.87 34.68
C ALA A 861 12.94 -12.46 34.55
N ASP A 862 12.82 -11.93 33.32
CA ASP A 862 12.22 -10.63 33.06
C ASP A 862 10.72 -10.59 33.46
N TYR A 863 9.97 -11.62 33.12
CA TYR A 863 8.56 -11.72 33.51
C TYR A 863 8.38 -11.93 35.03
N ASP A 864 9.23 -12.72 35.67
CA ASP A 864 9.21 -12.89 37.12
C ASP A 864 9.56 -11.58 37.83
N HIS A 865 10.46 -10.77 37.28
CA HIS A 865 10.73 -9.41 37.76
C HIS A 865 9.46 -8.54 37.69
N ALA A 866 8.76 -8.52 36.56
CA ALA A 866 7.54 -7.75 36.41
C ALA A 866 6.44 -8.21 37.36
N ARG A 867 6.24 -9.52 37.54
CA ARG A 867 5.30 -10.07 38.54
C ARG A 867 5.60 -9.56 39.95
N LYS A 868 6.85 -9.68 40.39
CA LYS A 868 7.29 -9.22 41.71
C LYS A 868 7.09 -7.71 41.87
N HIS A 869 7.38 -6.94 40.83
CA HIS A 869 7.16 -5.50 40.80
C HIS A 869 5.69 -5.17 41.08
N TYR A 870 4.76 -5.68 40.26
CA TYR A 870 3.35 -5.37 40.41
C TYR A 870 2.73 -5.97 41.69
N GLN A 871 3.18 -7.13 42.15
CA GLN A 871 2.78 -7.69 43.44
C GLN A 871 3.16 -6.75 44.59
N LYS A 872 4.39 -6.26 44.63
CA LYS A 872 4.85 -5.27 45.61
C LYS A 872 4.01 -3.99 45.54
N VAL A 873 3.76 -3.46 44.33
CA VAL A 873 2.93 -2.27 44.13
C VAL A 873 1.50 -2.50 44.64
N LEU A 874 0.93 -3.69 44.47
CA LEU A 874 -0.39 -4.06 44.95
C LEU A 874 -0.45 -4.09 46.50
N GLU A 875 0.59 -4.64 47.14
CA GLU A 875 0.72 -4.63 48.60
C GLU A 875 0.85 -3.21 49.14
N GLU A 876 1.53 -2.30 48.40
CA GLU A 876 1.64 -0.89 48.77
C GLU A 876 0.32 -0.14 48.63
N CYS A 877 -0.56 -0.53 47.69
CA CYS A 877 -1.90 0.02 47.54
C CYS A 877 -2.84 -0.33 48.71
N ALA A 878 -2.55 -1.40 49.47
CA ALA A 878 -3.36 -1.86 50.58
C ALA A 878 -3.00 -1.17 51.91
N LYS A 879 -1.85 -0.53 51.98
CA LYS A 879 -1.34 0.27 53.11
C LYS A 879 -1.72 1.73 52.97
#